data_ac5e87325fd696a03a1c95b801c14300
#
_entry.id   ac5e87325fd696a03a1c95b801c14300
#
_cell.length_a   1.000
_cell.length_b   1.000
_cell.length_c   1.000
_cell.angle_alpha   90.00
_cell.angle_beta   90.00
_cell.angle_gamma   90.00
#
_symmetry.space_group_name_H-M   'P 1'
#
loop_
_entity.id
_entity.type
_entity.pdbx_description
1 polymer ?
#
loop_
_entity_poly.entity_id
_entity_poly.type
_entity_poly.pdbx_seq_one_letter_code
_entity_poly.pdbx_strand_id
1 'polypeptide(L)'
;MNEAETRAERIDPKLKACGWGVVEGSKILRERLAKITDGKIQAGGGRSKPMIADYILVYKGIKLAVVEAKSDELGVGEGVAQAKLYAEKLNLETTYSTNGKEIYSICMKTGAEGLVDNYLSPDELWEKTYAVQNEWREKFAAVPFEEKGGTWQLRYYQELAVKNTLEAIANDKERILLTLCTGSGKTAIAFQIAWKLFQTRWNLKRDGSRKPRILFLADRNILADQAFNSFSAFHDDALIRIKTKEIKKHGGVPTNGSIFFTIFQTFMSGKDEEGKPAPYFGDYPADYFDFIIIDECHRGGANDEGNWRGILDYFSPAVQLGLTATPKRKDNVDTYKYFGEPVYIYSLKEGINDGFLTPFKVKRIKTTMDDYIFTGDDELIDGEVEEGKLYKEADFNKIIEIKAREAKRVQIYMDDANQKEKAIIFCANQPHAAAVRDLVNQYKKSTNTNYCVRVTANDGEIGEQFLREFQDNEKFIPTILTTSQKLSTGVDARNIRNIVLMRPVNSMIEFKQIVGRGTRMFDGKDFFTIYDFVDAYHHFADPEWDGEAEPCDVCGKAVCECPNIPGPTPKPCKICDQWPCICEKPPKEACEKCGELPCSCEKRKTIKIKLRDGKEREIQHMVSTSFWSADGKPITSEEFLNNLFGALPDFFQKRGRTANDME
;
A
#
# COMPACT_ATOMS: atom_id res chain seq x y z
N MET A 1 32.15 -34.01 0.06
CA MET A 1 32.38 -32.64 -0.50
C MET A 1 31.40 -31.70 0.16
N ASN A 2 31.85 -30.53 0.61
CA ASN A 2 30.93 -29.52 1.12
C ASN A 2 30.04 -28.99 0.00
N GLU A 3 29.05 -28.17 0.33
CA GLU A 3 28.11 -27.67 -0.67
C GLU A 3 28.75 -26.80 -1.75
N ALA A 4 29.72 -25.95 -1.39
CA ALA A 4 30.43 -25.10 -2.38
C ALA A 4 31.27 -25.94 -3.37
N GLU A 5 31.96 -26.98 -2.89
CA GLU A 5 32.69 -27.94 -3.73
C GLU A 5 31.72 -28.72 -4.61
N THR A 6 30.58 -29.18 -4.06
CA THR A 6 29.56 -29.91 -4.82
C THR A 6 28.99 -29.04 -5.94
N ARG A 7 28.75 -27.74 -5.67
CA ARG A 7 28.33 -26.81 -6.71
C ARG A 7 29.35 -26.67 -7.81
N ALA A 8 30.60 -26.42 -7.46
CA ALA A 8 31.66 -26.14 -8.43
C ALA A 8 32.02 -27.35 -9.28
N GLU A 9 32.12 -28.54 -8.67
CA GLU A 9 32.64 -29.73 -9.35
C GLU A 9 31.55 -30.58 -10.01
N ARG A 10 30.31 -30.55 -9.56
CA ARG A 10 29.25 -31.42 -10.05
C ARG A 10 28.08 -30.68 -10.68
N ILE A 11 27.54 -29.65 -9.99
CA ILE A 11 26.30 -29.01 -10.40
C ILE A 11 26.57 -28.04 -11.57
N ASP A 12 27.58 -27.19 -11.46
CA ASP A 12 27.93 -26.21 -12.48
C ASP A 12 28.28 -26.84 -13.85
N PRO A 13 29.11 -27.89 -13.90
CA PRO A 13 29.42 -28.56 -15.17
C PRO A 13 28.17 -29.19 -15.78
N LYS A 14 27.28 -29.78 -14.97
CA LYS A 14 26.08 -30.45 -15.45
C LYS A 14 25.03 -29.44 -15.96
N LEU A 15 24.85 -28.29 -15.30
CA LEU A 15 24.01 -27.20 -15.81
C LEU A 15 24.53 -26.68 -17.16
N LYS A 16 25.85 -26.49 -17.30
CA LYS A 16 26.48 -26.08 -18.56
C LYS A 16 26.31 -27.12 -19.67
N ALA A 17 26.45 -28.40 -19.33
CA ALA A 17 26.23 -29.50 -20.28
C ALA A 17 24.80 -29.55 -20.82
N CYS A 18 23.82 -29.13 -19.99
CA CYS A 18 22.41 -28.95 -20.39
C CYS A 18 22.13 -27.62 -21.12
N GLY A 19 23.16 -26.80 -21.41
CA GLY A 19 23.03 -25.56 -22.16
C GLY A 19 22.87 -24.28 -21.32
N TRP A 20 22.75 -24.37 -20.00
CA TRP A 20 22.57 -23.21 -19.13
C TRP A 20 23.85 -22.36 -19.03
N GLY A 21 23.71 -21.06 -19.35
CA GLY A 21 24.85 -20.13 -19.44
C GLY A 21 25.73 -20.33 -20.67
N VAL A 22 25.35 -21.22 -21.62
CA VAL A 22 26.03 -21.52 -22.88
C VAL A 22 25.17 -21.14 -24.09
N VAL A 23 23.89 -21.57 -24.08
CA VAL A 23 22.91 -21.18 -25.11
C VAL A 23 22.67 -19.67 -25.06
N GLU A 24 22.63 -19.02 -26.21
CA GLU A 24 22.37 -17.59 -26.32
C GLU A 24 21.05 -17.20 -25.62
N GLY A 25 21.10 -16.16 -24.82
CA GLY A 25 19.94 -15.70 -24.01
C GLY A 25 19.73 -16.49 -22.72
N SER A 26 20.51 -17.58 -22.45
CA SER A 26 20.45 -18.28 -21.17
C SER A 26 21.46 -17.72 -20.16
N LYS A 27 21.04 -17.65 -18.88
CA LYS A 27 21.86 -17.17 -17.75
C LYS A 27 21.61 -17.99 -16.50
N ILE A 28 22.64 -18.11 -15.68
CA ILE A 28 22.56 -18.69 -14.34
C ILE A 28 22.81 -17.55 -13.34
N LEU A 29 21.81 -17.19 -12.52
CA LEU A 29 21.99 -16.24 -11.42
C LEU A 29 22.38 -17.00 -10.15
N ARG A 30 23.32 -16.45 -9.38
CA ARG A 30 23.87 -17.08 -8.17
C ARG A 30 24.03 -16.04 -7.07
N GLU A 31 24.04 -16.47 -5.81
CA GLU A 31 24.34 -15.66 -4.63
C GLU A 31 23.54 -14.35 -4.60
N ARG A 32 24.24 -13.19 -4.67
CA ARG A 32 23.59 -11.88 -4.62
C ARG A 32 22.58 -11.66 -5.74
N LEU A 33 22.81 -12.22 -6.91
CA LEU A 33 21.91 -12.12 -8.06
C LEU A 33 20.69 -13.05 -7.93
N ALA A 34 20.80 -14.08 -7.07
CA ALA A 34 19.71 -15.00 -6.76
C ALA A 34 18.98 -14.66 -5.45
N LYS A 35 19.21 -13.46 -4.90
CA LYS A 35 18.53 -12.97 -3.69
C LYS A 35 17.08 -12.66 -4.02
N ILE A 36 16.15 -13.24 -3.23
CA ILE A 36 14.69 -13.08 -3.40
C ILE A 36 14.16 -12.05 -2.40
N THR A 37 14.47 -12.19 -1.10
CA THR A 37 13.99 -11.29 -0.05
C THR A 37 15.13 -10.70 0.77
N ASP A 38 14.86 -9.59 1.48
CA ASP A 38 15.83 -8.96 2.39
C ASP A 38 15.78 -9.54 3.81
N GLY A 39 14.77 -10.36 4.10
CA GLY A 39 14.46 -10.81 5.45
C GLY A 39 13.74 -9.74 6.29
N LYS A 40 12.77 -10.19 7.09
CA LYS A 40 11.93 -9.32 7.94
C LYS A 40 12.78 -8.52 8.91
N ILE A 41 12.46 -7.24 9.10
CA ILE A 41 13.07 -6.39 10.14
C ILE A 41 12.60 -6.88 11.49
N GLN A 42 13.55 -7.11 12.39
CA GLN A 42 13.33 -7.53 13.77
C GLN A 42 13.49 -6.36 14.74
N ALA A 43 12.96 -6.51 15.95
CA ALA A 43 13.19 -5.53 17.01
C ALA A 43 14.70 -5.39 17.30
N GLY A 44 15.19 -4.14 17.38
CA GLY A 44 16.61 -3.84 17.56
C GLY A 44 17.42 -3.74 16.27
N GLY A 45 16.76 -3.62 15.09
CA GLY A 45 17.38 -3.30 13.79
C GLY A 45 18.02 -4.48 13.07
N GLY A 46 17.93 -5.69 13.62
CA GLY A 46 18.34 -6.92 12.95
C GLY A 46 17.36 -7.32 11.85
N ARG A 47 17.77 -8.28 10.99
CA ARG A 47 16.89 -8.90 9.98
C ARG A 47 16.87 -10.40 10.15
N SER A 48 15.75 -11.03 9.84
CA SER A 48 15.70 -12.49 9.67
C SER A 48 16.58 -12.90 8.48
N LYS A 49 16.89 -14.19 8.37
CA LYS A 49 17.68 -14.71 7.26
C LYS A 49 16.98 -14.36 5.93
N PRO A 50 17.66 -13.71 4.97
CA PRO A 50 17.11 -13.47 3.64
C PRO A 50 16.90 -14.76 2.88
N MET A 51 15.96 -14.79 1.94
CA MET A 51 15.83 -15.88 0.98
C MET A 51 16.81 -15.64 -0.18
N ILE A 52 17.73 -16.58 -0.36
CA ILE A 52 18.72 -16.56 -1.43
C ILE A 52 18.73 -17.95 -2.02
N ALA A 53 18.36 -18.09 -3.29
CA ALA A 53 18.46 -19.37 -4.00
C ALA A 53 19.91 -19.65 -4.39
N ASP A 54 20.31 -20.92 -4.47
CA ASP A 54 21.63 -21.27 -4.95
C ASP A 54 21.79 -20.93 -6.42
N TYR A 55 20.77 -21.26 -7.21
CA TYR A 55 20.71 -20.91 -8.63
C TYR A 55 19.30 -20.49 -9.05
N ILE A 56 19.24 -19.49 -9.95
CA ILE A 56 18.03 -19.15 -10.71
C ILE A 56 18.40 -19.27 -12.19
N LEU A 57 17.68 -20.11 -12.91
CA LEU A 57 17.84 -20.33 -14.33
C LEU A 57 16.99 -19.33 -15.11
N VAL A 58 17.63 -18.54 -15.97
CA VAL A 58 17.00 -17.49 -16.77
C VAL A 58 17.20 -17.78 -18.24
N TYR A 59 16.13 -17.68 -19.03
CA TYR A 59 16.20 -17.79 -20.48
C TYR A 59 15.31 -16.73 -21.14
N LYS A 60 15.82 -16.13 -22.23
CA LYS A 60 15.14 -15.02 -22.94
C LYS A 60 14.65 -13.91 -21.97
N GLY A 61 15.47 -13.61 -20.93
CA GLY A 61 15.14 -12.58 -19.92
C GLY A 61 14.11 -12.96 -18.86
N ILE A 62 13.61 -14.21 -18.88
CA ILE A 62 12.60 -14.71 -17.93
C ILE A 62 13.21 -15.77 -17.02
N LYS A 63 12.94 -15.67 -15.71
CA LYS A 63 13.27 -16.70 -14.70
C LYS A 63 12.36 -17.91 -14.94
N LEU A 64 12.93 -19.09 -15.13
CA LEU A 64 12.20 -20.32 -15.47
C LEU A 64 12.24 -21.38 -14.37
N ALA A 65 13.35 -21.50 -13.64
CA ALA A 65 13.49 -22.46 -12.56
C ALA A 65 14.44 -21.98 -11.47
N VAL A 66 14.29 -22.57 -10.28
CA VAL A 66 15.28 -22.55 -9.19
C VAL A 66 15.94 -23.90 -9.09
N VAL A 67 17.22 -23.93 -8.73
CA VAL A 67 17.94 -25.14 -8.31
C VAL A 67 18.50 -24.90 -6.92
N GLU A 68 18.11 -25.73 -5.99
CA GLU A 68 18.62 -25.75 -4.62
C GLU A 68 19.67 -26.85 -4.48
N ALA A 69 20.86 -26.45 -4.04
CA ALA A 69 22.01 -27.33 -3.90
C ALA A 69 22.20 -27.80 -2.45
N LYS A 70 22.65 -29.01 -2.30
CA LYS A 70 23.09 -29.58 -1.02
C LYS A 70 24.45 -30.25 -1.20
N SER A 71 25.14 -30.44 -0.08
CA SER A 71 26.37 -31.25 -0.02
C SER A 71 26.11 -32.66 -0.58
N ASP A 72 27.11 -33.27 -1.21
CA ASP A 72 27.00 -34.61 -1.78
C ASP A 72 26.90 -35.73 -0.73
N GLU A 73 27.04 -35.40 0.54
CA GLU A 73 26.85 -36.28 1.70
C GLU A 73 25.41 -36.37 2.15
N LEU A 74 24.56 -35.38 1.74
CA LEU A 74 23.16 -35.33 2.08
C LEU A 74 22.27 -35.96 0.99
N GLY A 75 21.10 -36.44 1.41
CA GLY A 75 20.09 -36.91 0.46
C GLY A 75 19.54 -35.78 -0.40
N VAL A 76 19.23 -36.03 -1.66
CA VAL A 76 18.69 -35.04 -2.59
C VAL A 76 17.36 -34.42 -2.10
N GLY A 77 16.62 -35.13 -1.24
CA GLY A 77 15.35 -34.64 -0.66
C GLY A 77 15.49 -33.49 0.34
N GLU A 78 16.67 -33.28 0.92
CA GLU A 78 16.91 -32.25 1.96
C GLU A 78 16.68 -30.81 1.46
N GLY A 79 16.86 -30.57 0.17
CA GLY A 79 16.62 -29.26 -0.46
C GLY A 79 15.20 -29.05 -1.00
N VAL A 80 14.36 -30.08 -1.05
CA VAL A 80 13.06 -30.03 -1.75
C VAL A 80 12.11 -28.97 -1.19
N ALA A 81 11.97 -28.91 0.14
CA ALA A 81 11.09 -27.92 0.76
C ALA A 81 11.54 -26.47 0.47
N GLN A 82 12.84 -26.22 0.46
CA GLN A 82 13.44 -24.93 0.19
C GLN A 82 13.30 -24.56 -1.30
N ALA A 83 13.53 -25.52 -2.21
CA ALA A 83 13.32 -25.35 -3.65
C ALA A 83 11.86 -25.01 -3.97
N LYS A 84 10.87 -25.69 -3.35
CA LYS A 84 9.44 -25.40 -3.49
C LYS A 84 9.11 -23.99 -3.01
N LEU A 85 9.60 -23.59 -1.83
CA LEU A 85 9.37 -22.25 -1.27
C LEU A 85 9.88 -21.14 -2.20
N TYR A 86 11.07 -21.31 -2.78
CA TYR A 86 11.64 -20.33 -3.70
C TYR A 86 10.88 -20.27 -5.03
N ALA A 87 10.47 -21.43 -5.55
CA ALA A 87 9.66 -21.49 -6.76
C ALA A 87 8.29 -20.85 -6.58
N GLU A 88 7.64 -21.08 -5.44
CA GLU A 88 6.37 -20.42 -5.07
C GLU A 88 6.52 -18.91 -5.01
N LYS A 89 7.55 -18.41 -4.29
CA LYS A 89 7.83 -16.97 -4.20
C LYS A 89 8.07 -16.32 -5.56
N LEU A 90 8.78 -16.99 -6.44
CA LEU A 90 9.09 -16.50 -7.80
C LEU A 90 8.03 -16.86 -8.84
N ASN A 91 6.95 -17.51 -8.43
CA ASN A 91 5.87 -18.00 -9.31
C ASN A 91 6.41 -18.78 -10.51
N LEU A 92 7.23 -19.80 -10.22
CA LEU A 92 7.87 -20.67 -11.21
C LEU A 92 7.16 -22.02 -11.27
N GLU A 93 7.01 -22.56 -12.47
CA GLU A 93 6.39 -23.88 -12.70
C GLU A 93 7.33 -25.03 -12.36
N THR A 94 8.64 -24.85 -12.56
CA THR A 94 9.63 -25.91 -12.37
C THR A 94 10.68 -25.51 -11.33
N THR A 95 11.06 -26.45 -10.47
CA THR A 95 12.19 -26.29 -9.56
C THR A 95 12.92 -27.61 -9.36
N TYR A 96 14.16 -27.53 -8.90
CA TYR A 96 15.02 -28.69 -8.69
C TYR A 96 15.68 -28.63 -7.33
N SER A 97 15.85 -29.81 -6.70
CA SER A 97 16.78 -30.06 -5.60
C SER A 97 17.88 -30.98 -6.08
N THR A 98 19.14 -30.76 -5.68
CA THR A 98 20.25 -31.59 -6.08
C THR A 98 21.34 -31.64 -5.02
N ASN A 99 22.01 -32.80 -4.92
CA ASN A 99 23.25 -33.02 -4.15
C ASN A 99 24.46 -33.24 -5.10
N GLY A 100 24.33 -32.93 -6.37
CA GLY A 100 25.35 -33.11 -7.39
C GLY A 100 25.47 -34.56 -7.90
N LYS A 101 24.98 -35.56 -7.18
CA LYS A 101 24.88 -36.97 -7.62
C LYS A 101 23.52 -37.24 -8.26
N GLU A 102 22.47 -36.75 -7.63
CA GLU A 102 21.10 -36.93 -8.03
C GLU A 102 20.45 -35.58 -8.26
N ILE A 103 19.44 -35.56 -9.11
CA ILE A 103 18.61 -34.39 -9.41
C ILE A 103 17.15 -34.78 -9.15
N TYR A 104 16.46 -34.01 -8.30
CA TYR A 104 15.05 -34.18 -8.02
C TYR A 104 14.29 -33.01 -8.64
N SER A 105 13.45 -33.30 -9.63
CA SER A 105 12.63 -32.32 -10.34
C SER A 105 11.24 -32.22 -9.73
N ILE A 106 10.72 -31.01 -9.62
CA ILE A 106 9.39 -30.72 -9.07
C ILE A 106 8.66 -29.80 -10.04
N CYS A 107 7.44 -30.20 -10.44
CA CYS A 107 6.51 -29.36 -11.18
C CYS A 107 5.50 -28.76 -10.20
N MET A 108 5.60 -27.45 -9.93
CA MET A 108 4.73 -26.74 -8.97
C MET A 108 3.27 -26.70 -9.41
N LYS A 109 2.99 -26.77 -10.73
CA LYS A 109 1.66 -26.71 -11.28
C LYS A 109 0.87 -28.02 -11.16
N THR A 110 1.53 -29.15 -11.38
CA THR A 110 0.89 -30.47 -11.37
C THR A 110 1.13 -31.24 -10.09
N GLY A 111 2.10 -30.84 -9.28
CA GLY A 111 2.58 -31.61 -8.13
C GLY A 111 3.42 -32.84 -8.49
N ALA A 112 3.68 -33.07 -9.79
CA ALA A 112 4.53 -34.20 -10.21
C ALA A 112 5.98 -33.93 -9.81
N GLU A 113 6.59 -34.93 -9.15
CA GLU A 113 7.98 -34.82 -8.69
C GLU A 113 8.69 -36.18 -8.70
N GLY A 114 10.01 -36.14 -8.88
CA GLY A 114 10.81 -37.35 -8.89
C GLY A 114 12.25 -37.13 -9.35
N LEU A 115 13.06 -38.21 -9.29
CA LEU A 115 14.43 -38.21 -9.79
C LEU A 115 14.44 -38.09 -11.32
N VAL A 116 15.40 -37.33 -11.83
CA VAL A 116 15.65 -37.16 -13.25
C VAL A 116 17.15 -37.24 -13.52
N ASP A 117 17.51 -37.68 -14.73
CA ASP A 117 18.91 -37.84 -15.10
C ASP A 117 19.60 -36.50 -15.39
N ASN A 118 18.87 -35.54 -15.95
CA ASN A 118 19.40 -34.25 -16.38
C ASN A 118 18.42 -33.11 -16.08
N TYR A 119 18.94 -31.87 -16.01
CA TYR A 119 18.12 -30.67 -16.09
C TYR A 119 17.55 -30.54 -17.49
N LEU A 120 16.34 -29.99 -17.61
CA LEU A 120 15.84 -29.56 -18.90
C LEU A 120 16.74 -28.45 -19.47
N SER A 121 17.01 -28.50 -20.77
CA SER A 121 17.71 -27.42 -21.48
C SER A 121 16.89 -26.11 -21.44
N PRO A 122 17.49 -24.95 -21.78
CA PRO A 122 16.78 -23.69 -21.85
C PRO A 122 15.53 -23.75 -22.75
N ASP A 123 15.65 -24.38 -23.93
CA ASP A 123 14.53 -24.47 -24.88
C ASP A 123 13.45 -25.44 -24.38
N GLU A 124 13.80 -26.62 -23.88
CA GLU A 124 12.83 -27.58 -23.33
C GLU A 124 12.09 -26.99 -22.15
N LEU A 125 12.77 -26.26 -21.26
CA LEU A 125 12.14 -25.64 -20.11
C LEU A 125 11.23 -24.45 -20.52
N TRP A 126 11.61 -23.73 -21.57
CA TRP A 126 10.82 -22.69 -22.18
C TRP A 126 9.52 -23.27 -22.79
N GLU A 127 9.61 -24.30 -23.60
CA GLU A 127 8.47 -24.98 -24.22
C GLU A 127 7.54 -25.58 -23.17
N LYS A 128 8.10 -26.17 -22.10
CA LYS A 128 7.31 -26.69 -20.99
C LYS A 128 6.54 -25.58 -20.27
N THR A 129 7.17 -24.42 -20.04
CA THR A 129 6.56 -23.28 -19.34
C THR A 129 5.57 -22.55 -20.24
N TYR A 130 5.86 -22.42 -21.52
CA TYR A 130 5.10 -21.68 -22.50
C TYR A 130 4.72 -22.58 -23.69
N ALA A 131 3.68 -23.37 -23.51
CA ALA A 131 3.21 -24.31 -24.54
C ALA A 131 2.79 -23.63 -25.87
N VAL A 132 2.43 -22.35 -25.84
CA VAL A 132 2.07 -21.54 -27.00
C VAL A 132 3.08 -20.45 -27.22
N GLN A 133 3.66 -20.42 -28.41
CA GLN A 133 4.54 -19.32 -28.84
C GLN A 133 3.76 -18.01 -28.90
N ASN A 134 4.34 -16.93 -28.40
CA ASN A 134 3.75 -15.60 -28.44
C ASN A 134 4.84 -14.57 -28.73
N GLU A 135 4.78 -14.01 -29.93
CA GLU A 135 5.77 -13.04 -30.42
C GLU A 135 5.92 -11.81 -29.48
N TRP A 136 4.80 -11.32 -28.93
CA TRP A 136 4.83 -10.15 -28.05
C TRP A 136 5.43 -10.48 -26.68
N ARG A 137 5.17 -11.67 -26.13
CA ARG A 137 5.86 -12.16 -24.92
C ARG A 137 7.38 -12.13 -25.11
N GLU A 138 7.86 -12.64 -26.23
CA GLU A 138 9.30 -12.69 -26.52
C GLU A 138 9.88 -11.29 -26.73
N LYS A 139 9.20 -10.42 -27.47
CA LYS A 139 9.59 -9.02 -27.64
C LYS A 139 9.67 -8.27 -26.31
N PHE A 140 8.67 -8.42 -25.44
CA PHE A 140 8.68 -7.80 -24.10
C PHE A 140 9.79 -8.35 -23.22
N ALA A 141 10.07 -9.65 -23.28
CA ALA A 141 11.13 -10.28 -22.52
C ALA A 141 12.51 -9.82 -22.98
N ALA A 142 12.71 -9.63 -24.28
CA ALA A 142 13.98 -9.17 -24.85
C ALA A 142 14.38 -7.74 -24.43
N VAL A 143 13.42 -6.89 -24.07
CA VAL A 143 13.73 -5.56 -23.54
C VAL A 143 14.16 -5.66 -22.07
N PRO A 144 15.39 -5.24 -21.70
CA PRO A 144 15.80 -5.24 -20.30
C PRO A 144 14.97 -4.24 -19.48
N PHE A 145 14.93 -4.46 -18.17
CA PHE A 145 14.41 -3.45 -17.25
C PHE A 145 15.30 -2.21 -17.26
N GLU A 146 14.71 -1.03 -17.15
CA GLU A 146 15.46 0.21 -17.03
C GLU A 146 15.94 0.39 -15.57
N GLU A 147 17.24 0.43 -15.40
CA GLU A 147 17.91 0.45 -14.08
C GLU A 147 18.45 1.83 -13.70
N LYS A 148 18.16 2.88 -14.47
CA LYS A 148 18.66 4.24 -14.25
C LYS A 148 20.17 4.29 -13.97
N GLY A 149 20.94 3.66 -14.84
CA GLY A 149 22.40 3.57 -14.70
C GLY A 149 22.87 2.66 -13.55
N GLY A 150 22.08 1.63 -13.18
CA GLY A 150 22.42 0.66 -12.14
C GLY A 150 22.07 1.12 -10.71
N THR A 151 21.45 2.30 -10.57
CA THR A 151 21.04 2.83 -9.25
C THR A 151 19.75 2.20 -8.75
N TRP A 152 19.01 1.51 -9.61
CA TRP A 152 17.71 0.98 -9.30
C TRP A 152 17.56 -0.47 -9.76
N GLN A 153 17.39 -1.39 -8.79
CA GLN A 153 17.08 -2.79 -9.04
C GLN A 153 15.65 -3.11 -8.65
N LEU A 154 14.93 -3.78 -9.54
CA LEU A 154 13.58 -4.26 -9.22
C LEU A 154 13.64 -5.36 -8.17
N ARG A 155 12.66 -5.34 -7.29
CA ARG A 155 12.39 -6.43 -6.36
C ARG A 155 11.66 -7.55 -7.10
N TYR A 156 11.77 -8.78 -6.64
CA TYR A 156 11.17 -9.94 -7.31
C TYR A 156 9.67 -9.76 -7.59
N TYR A 157 8.90 -9.22 -6.65
CA TYR A 157 7.46 -9.01 -6.81
C TYR A 157 7.14 -7.91 -7.85
N GLN A 158 8.00 -6.92 -7.99
CA GLN A 158 7.88 -5.90 -9.05
C GLN A 158 8.11 -6.51 -10.42
N GLU A 159 9.13 -7.36 -10.55
CA GLU A 159 9.37 -8.14 -11.77
C GLU A 159 8.16 -9.02 -12.12
N LEU A 160 7.59 -9.72 -11.13
CA LEU A 160 6.39 -10.55 -11.32
C LEU A 160 5.17 -9.72 -11.74
N ALA A 161 4.94 -8.58 -11.11
CA ALA A 161 3.84 -7.69 -11.48
C ALA A 161 3.97 -7.20 -12.93
N VAL A 162 5.17 -6.79 -13.34
CA VAL A 162 5.46 -6.37 -14.73
C VAL A 162 5.28 -7.55 -15.69
N LYS A 163 5.90 -8.72 -15.39
CA LYS A 163 5.81 -9.93 -16.22
C LYS A 163 4.35 -10.34 -16.43
N ASN A 164 3.58 -10.46 -15.36
CA ASN A 164 2.18 -10.94 -15.43
C ASN A 164 1.28 -9.94 -16.19
N THR A 165 1.54 -8.63 -16.05
CA THR A 165 0.83 -7.62 -16.84
C THR A 165 1.14 -7.72 -18.32
N LEU A 166 2.42 -7.83 -18.69
CA LEU A 166 2.85 -7.95 -20.09
C LEU A 166 2.39 -9.27 -20.71
N GLU A 167 2.37 -10.35 -19.92
CA GLU A 167 1.80 -11.63 -20.35
C GLU A 167 0.29 -11.52 -20.64
N ALA A 168 -0.44 -10.80 -19.77
CA ALA A 168 -1.86 -10.52 -20.00
C ALA A 168 -2.09 -9.71 -21.28
N ILE A 169 -1.24 -8.68 -21.54
CA ILE A 169 -1.28 -7.88 -22.78
C ILE A 169 -0.94 -8.76 -24.00
N ALA A 170 0.07 -9.64 -23.90
CA ALA A 170 0.44 -10.54 -24.96
C ALA A 170 -0.69 -11.52 -25.32
N ASN A 171 -1.50 -11.90 -24.35
CA ASN A 171 -2.67 -12.78 -24.48
C ASN A 171 -4.00 -12.02 -24.68
N ASP A 172 -3.97 -10.83 -25.25
CA ASP A 172 -5.13 -10.03 -25.64
C ASP A 172 -6.09 -9.62 -24.50
N LYS A 173 -5.62 -9.62 -23.24
CA LYS A 173 -6.42 -9.15 -22.12
C LYS A 173 -6.53 -7.63 -22.14
N GLU A 174 -7.74 -7.10 -22.29
CA GLU A 174 -7.99 -5.66 -22.41
C GLU A 174 -8.11 -4.95 -21.04
N ARG A 175 -8.54 -5.67 -20.01
CA ARG A 175 -8.74 -5.15 -18.65
C ARG A 175 -7.86 -5.91 -17.68
N ILE A 176 -6.93 -5.22 -17.04
CA ILE A 176 -5.89 -5.82 -16.21
C ILE A 176 -5.90 -5.15 -14.84
N LEU A 177 -5.81 -5.92 -13.77
CA LEU A 177 -5.73 -5.41 -12.40
C LEU A 177 -4.47 -5.90 -11.70
N LEU A 178 -3.80 -4.98 -10.99
CA LEU A 178 -2.74 -5.28 -10.03
C LEU A 178 -3.18 -4.82 -8.64
N THR A 179 -3.14 -5.73 -7.66
CA THR A 179 -3.37 -5.39 -6.27
C THR A 179 -2.04 -5.40 -5.52
N LEU A 180 -1.56 -4.20 -5.20
CA LEU A 180 -0.22 -4.00 -4.64
C LEU A 180 -0.31 -3.06 -3.45
N CYS A 181 0.19 -3.47 -2.29
CA CYS A 181 0.13 -2.66 -1.07
C CYS A 181 0.78 -1.28 -1.24
N THR A 182 0.40 -0.35 -0.37
CA THR A 182 1.02 0.99 -0.35
C THR A 182 2.49 0.88 0.03
N GLY A 183 3.35 1.58 -0.70
CA GLY A 183 4.81 1.52 -0.51
C GLY A 183 5.53 0.44 -1.32
N SER A 184 4.81 -0.41 -2.06
CA SER A 184 5.39 -1.44 -2.94
C SER A 184 6.06 -0.91 -4.21
N GLY A 185 5.87 0.38 -4.53
CA GLY A 185 6.43 0.97 -5.75
C GLY A 185 5.56 0.82 -6.99
N LYS A 186 4.23 0.96 -6.86
CA LYS A 186 3.26 0.91 -7.98
C LYS A 186 3.69 1.77 -9.18
N THR A 187 4.16 2.99 -8.93
CA THR A 187 4.62 3.91 -9.98
C THR A 187 5.84 3.36 -10.74
N ALA A 188 6.75 2.67 -10.02
CA ALA A 188 7.90 2.03 -10.61
C ALA A 188 7.51 0.85 -11.52
N ILE A 189 6.53 0.06 -11.10
CA ILE A 189 5.96 -1.03 -11.89
C ILE A 189 5.30 -0.46 -13.16
N ALA A 190 4.48 0.60 -13.01
CA ALA A 190 3.84 1.29 -14.13
C ALA A 190 4.88 1.83 -15.13
N PHE A 191 5.97 2.41 -14.62
CA PHE A 191 7.08 2.88 -15.45
C PHE A 191 7.70 1.74 -16.27
N GLN A 192 8.01 0.59 -15.65
CA GLN A 192 8.63 -0.53 -16.36
C GLN A 192 7.71 -1.16 -17.41
N ILE A 193 6.40 -1.22 -17.13
CA ILE A 193 5.42 -1.67 -18.12
C ILE A 193 5.42 -0.70 -19.31
N ALA A 194 5.29 0.60 -19.04
CA ALA A 194 5.33 1.63 -20.09
C ALA A 194 6.65 1.60 -20.88
N TRP A 195 7.79 1.40 -20.19
CA TRP A 195 9.11 1.27 -20.81
C TRP A 195 9.16 0.13 -21.82
N LYS A 196 8.75 -1.07 -21.42
CA LYS A 196 8.78 -2.25 -22.29
C LYS A 196 7.82 -2.10 -23.48
N LEU A 197 6.62 -1.57 -23.28
CA LEU A 197 5.67 -1.26 -24.35
C LEU A 197 6.24 -0.24 -25.35
N PHE A 198 6.90 0.80 -24.83
CA PHE A 198 7.49 1.86 -25.65
C PHE A 198 8.69 1.37 -26.47
N GLN A 199 9.62 0.60 -25.87
CA GLN A 199 10.79 0.09 -26.55
C GLN A 199 10.44 -0.95 -27.62
N THR A 200 9.43 -1.79 -27.39
CA THR A 200 8.94 -2.76 -28.38
C THR A 200 8.02 -2.12 -29.45
N ARG A 201 7.69 -0.85 -29.31
CA ARG A 201 6.74 -0.13 -30.18
C ARG A 201 5.36 -0.82 -30.24
N TRP A 202 4.96 -1.45 -29.12
CA TRP A 202 3.66 -2.07 -29.02
C TRP A 202 2.55 -1.00 -29.15
N ASN A 203 1.57 -1.27 -29.98
CA ASN A 203 0.36 -0.43 -30.15
C ASN A 203 -0.87 -1.34 -30.33
N LEU A 204 -2.08 -0.79 -30.31
CA LEU A 204 -3.32 -1.57 -30.45
C LEU A 204 -3.39 -2.38 -31.76
N LYS A 205 -2.78 -1.90 -32.85
CA LYS A 205 -2.72 -2.62 -34.11
C LYS A 205 -1.69 -3.75 -34.10
N ARG A 206 -0.80 -3.81 -33.09
CA ARG A 206 0.26 -4.81 -32.91
C ARG A 206 1.23 -4.92 -34.10
N ASP A 207 1.34 -3.87 -34.90
CA ASP A 207 2.16 -3.83 -36.12
C ASP A 207 3.57 -3.24 -35.91
N GLY A 208 3.86 -2.72 -34.71
CA GLY A 208 5.15 -2.07 -34.40
C GLY A 208 5.43 -0.78 -35.21
N SER A 209 4.45 -0.27 -35.94
CA SER A 209 4.60 0.89 -36.83
C SER A 209 4.96 2.18 -36.10
N ARG A 210 4.48 2.36 -34.90
CA ARG A 210 4.69 3.53 -34.05
C ARG A 210 4.88 3.17 -32.59
N LYS A 211 5.41 4.11 -31.81
CA LYS A 211 5.41 4.02 -30.34
C LYS A 211 3.99 4.12 -29.78
N PRO A 212 3.69 3.48 -28.64
CA PRO A 212 2.38 3.55 -28.01
C PRO A 212 2.07 4.97 -27.50
N ARG A 213 0.79 5.33 -27.51
CA ARG A 213 0.24 6.45 -26.78
C ARG A 213 -0.30 5.94 -25.46
N ILE A 214 0.36 6.32 -24.36
CA ILE A 214 0.05 5.84 -23.01
C ILE A 214 -0.56 6.98 -22.20
N LEU A 215 -1.69 6.75 -21.56
CA LEU A 215 -2.31 7.69 -20.64
C LEU A 215 -2.13 7.22 -19.20
N PHE A 216 -1.57 8.06 -18.33
CA PHE A 216 -1.51 7.85 -16.89
C PHE A 216 -2.54 8.74 -16.20
N LEU A 217 -3.57 8.12 -15.62
CA LEU A 217 -4.64 8.78 -14.89
C LEU A 217 -4.42 8.64 -13.38
N ALA A 218 -4.32 9.77 -12.69
CA ALA A 218 -4.20 9.82 -11.24
C ALA A 218 -5.40 10.53 -10.59
N ASP A 219 -5.61 10.28 -9.30
CA ASP A 219 -6.65 10.95 -8.50
C ASP A 219 -6.29 12.42 -8.19
N ARG A 220 -4.99 12.74 -8.03
CA ARG A 220 -4.51 14.06 -7.59
C ARG A 220 -3.31 14.54 -8.38
N ASN A 221 -3.17 15.87 -8.49
CA ASN A 221 -2.04 16.50 -9.19
C ASN A 221 -0.69 16.06 -8.64
N ILE A 222 -0.54 15.97 -7.32
CA ILE A 222 0.72 15.54 -6.70
C ILE A 222 1.14 14.13 -7.14
N LEU A 223 0.18 13.20 -7.29
CA LEU A 223 0.46 11.85 -7.77
C LEU A 223 0.81 11.85 -9.26
N ALA A 224 0.10 12.64 -10.06
CA ALA A 224 0.41 12.79 -11.48
C ALA A 224 1.77 13.46 -11.72
N ASP A 225 2.15 14.46 -10.90
CA ASP A 225 3.45 15.11 -10.97
C ASP A 225 4.58 14.18 -10.48
N GLN A 226 4.36 13.38 -9.43
CA GLN A 226 5.32 12.34 -8.98
C GLN A 226 5.52 11.25 -10.04
N ALA A 227 4.43 10.79 -10.69
CA ALA A 227 4.53 9.83 -11.77
C ALA A 227 5.29 10.41 -12.96
N PHE A 228 4.96 11.62 -13.39
CA PHE A 228 5.66 12.34 -14.46
C PHE A 228 7.18 12.40 -14.20
N ASN A 229 7.59 12.82 -13.01
CA ASN A 229 9.00 12.92 -12.64
C ASN A 229 9.69 11.54 -12.57
N SER A 230 8.95 10.49 -12.20
CA SER A 230 9.48 9.12 -12.14
C SER A 230 9.79 8.54 -13.52
N PHE A 231 9.17 9.08 -14.57
CA PHE A 231 9.35 8.66 -15.96
C PHE A 231 10.52 9.37 -16.68
N SER A 232 11.41 10.03 -15.95
CA SER A 232 12.53 10.83 -16.48
C SER A 232 13.55 10.08 -17.35
N ALA A 233 13.50 8.73 -17.44
CA ALA A 233 14.32 7.96 -18.36
C ALA A 233 13.80 7.99 -19.82
N PHE A 234 12.56 8.43 -20.03
CA PHE A 234 12.07 8.74 -21.38
C PHE A 234 12.59 10.11 -21.83
N HIS A 235 12.68 10.32 -23.13
CA HIS A 235 12.99 11.64 -23.67
C HIS A 235 11.91 12.65 -23.30
N ASP A 236 12.30 13.89 -23.03
CA ASP A 236 11.39 14.94 -22.56
C ASP A 236 10.23 15.22 -23.53
N ASP A 237 10.46 15.11 -24.85
CA ASP A 237 9.44 15.26 -25.87
C ASP A 237 8.39 14.14 -25.92
N ALA A 238 8.69 12.99 -25.29
CA ALA A 238 7.74 11.91 -25.17
C ALA A 238 6.73 12.11 -24.04
N LEU A 239 7.04 12.95 -23.04
CA LEU A 239 6.27 13.13 -21.82
C LEU A 239 5.42 14.39 -21.86
N ILE A 240 4.12 14.25 -21.65
CA ILE A 240 3.17 15.37 -21.65
C ILE A 240 2.40 15.40 -20.32
N ARG A 241 2.47 16.54 -19.63
CA ARG A 241 1.65 16.80 -18.43
C ARG A 241 0.44 17.66 -18.84
N ILE A 242 -0.74 17.05 -18.90
CA ILE A 242 -2.00 17.73 -19.24
C ILE A 242 -2.52 18.47 -18.02
N LYS A 243 -2.66 19.80 -18.11
CA LYS A 243 -3.23 20.68 -17.08
C LYS A 243 -4.27 21.59 -17.69
N THR A 244 -5.35 21.87 -16.98
CA THR A 244 -6.45 22.76 -17.46
C THR A 244 -5.94 24.14 -17.91
N LYS A 245 -4.92 24.70 -17.23
CA LYS A 245 -4.32 25.99 -17.61
C LYS A 245 -3.64 25.93 -18.97
N GLU A 246 -2.93 24.83 -19.27
CA GLU A 246 -2.23 24.63 -20.54
C GLU A 246 -3.22 24.38 -21.70
N ILE A 247 -4.28 23.58 -21.46
CA ILE A 247 -5.34 23.36 -22.46
C ILE A 247 -5.95 24.72 -22.87
N LYS A 248 -6.32 25.56 -21.89
CA LYS A 248 -6.89 26.88 -22.15
C LYS A 248 -5.93 27.81 -22.84
N LYS A 249 -4.63 27.77 -22.50
CA LYS A 249 -3.59 28.62 -23.13
C LYS A 249 -3.35 28.27 -24.60
N HIS A 250 -3.39 26.97 -24.93
CA HIS A 250 -3.11 26.47 -26.27
C HIS A 250 -4.36 26.26 -27.15
N GLY A 251 -5.56 26.44 -26.57
CA GLY A 251 -6.83 26.30 -27.28
C GLY A 251 -7.21 24.85 -27.64
N GLY A 252 -6.61 23.84 -26.99
CA GLY A 252 -6.90 22.44 -27.23
C GLY A 252 -6.03 21.47 -26.42
N VAL A 253 -6.39 20.19 -26.45
CA VAL A 253 -5.63 19.14 -25.78
C VAL A 253 -4.33 18.82 -26.53
N PRO A 254 -3.21 18.52 -25.84
CA PRO A 254 -1.95 18.19 -26.50
C PRO A 254 -2.00 16.81 -27.15
N THR A 255 -1.45 16.70 -28.39
CA THR A 255 -1.45 15.46 -29.19
C THR A 255 -0.06 14.97 -29.63
N ASN A 256 1.00 15.72 -29.31
CA ASN A 256 2.35 15.52 -29.85
C ASN A 256 3.29 14.70 -28.95
N GLY A 257 2.79 14.03 -27.91
CA GLY A 257 3.58 13.17 -27.04
C GLY A 257 3.30 11.68 -27.22
N SER A 258 3.95 10.87 -26.41
CA SER A 258 3.73 9.43 -26.34
C SER A 258 3.18 8.99 -24.98
N ILE A 259 3.52 9.69 -23.89
CA ILE A 259 3.07 9.36 -22.54
C ILE A 259 2.45 10.60 -21.92
N PHE A 260 1.19 10.50 -21.58
CA PHE A 260 0.37 11.61 -21.12
C PHE A 260 0.00 11.39 -19.64
N PHE A 261 0.15 12.42 -18.82
CA PHE A 261 -0.19 12.39 -17.41
C PHE A 261 -1.27 13.42 -17.11
N THR A 262 -2.34 12.99 -16.46
CA THR A 262 -3.41 13.88 -16.03
C THR A 262 -4.15 13.36 -14.81
N ILE A 263 -5.11 14.15 -14.32
CA ILE A 263 -6.06 13.73 -13.29
C ILE A 263 -7.48 13.69 -13.85
N PHE A 264 -8.34 12.87 -13.26
CA PHE A 264 -9.73 12.72 -13.69
C PHE A 264 -10.45 14.07 -13.80
N GLN A 265 -10.30 14.92 -12.78
CA GLN A 265 -10.94 16.23 -12.72
C GLN A 265 -10.53 17.16 -13.89
N THR A 266 -9.27 17.08 -14.35
CA THR A 266 -8.81 17.84 -15.50
C THR A 266 -9.56 17.41 -16.75
N PHE A 267 -9.67 16.10 -17.01
CA PHE A 267 -10.38 15.59 -18.19
C PHE A 267 -11.88 15.89 -18.16
N MET A 268 -12.49 15.92 -16.96
CA MET A 268 -13.91 16.21 -16.76
C MET A 268 -14.26 17.70 -16.75
N SER A 269 -13.29 18.62 -16.66
CA SER A 269 -13.53 20.05 -16.40
C SER A 269 -13.83 20.91 -17.63
N GLY A 270 -13.87 20.35 -18.83
CA GLY A 270 -14.17 21.07 -20.08
C GLY A 270 -15.59 21.64 -20.12
N LYS A 271 -15.75 22.76 -20.85
CA LYS A 271 -17.04 23.40 -21.13
C LYS A 271 -17.05 23.85 -22.57
N ASP A 272 -18.19 23.76 -23.23
CA ASP A 272 -18.43 24.33 -24.58
C ASP A 272 -18.58 25.86 -24.54
N GLU A 273 -18.80 26.47 -25.72
CA GLU A 273 -18.99 27.93 -25.88
C GLU A 273 -20.23 28.44 -25.16
N GLU A 274 -21.23 27.56 -24.91
CA GLU A 274 -22.46 27.87 -24.16
C GLU A 274 -22.29 27.69 -22.66
N GLY A 275 -21.12 27.25 -22.20
CA GLY A 275 -20.82 26.96 -20.76
C GLY A 275 -21.34 25.62 -20.24
N LYS A 276 -21.89 24.76 -21.11
CA LYS A 276 -22.32 23.41 -20.77
C LYS A 276 -21.12 22.48 -20.57
N PRO A 277 -21.23 21.41 -19.77
CA PRO A 277 -20.15 20.45 -19.62
C PRO A 277 -19.76 19.81 -20.95
N ALA A 278 -18.51 20.00 -21.37
CA ALA A 278 -17.88 19.39 -22.55
C ALA A 278 -16.52 18.84 -22.10
N PRO A 279 -16.45 17.60 -21.57
CA PRO A 279 -15.23 17.04 -21.00
C PRO A 279 -14.09 17.00 -22.02
N TYR A 280 -12.89 17.46 -21.61
CA TYR A 280 -11.70 17.51 -22.49
C TYR A 280 -11.24 16.15 -23.02
N PHE A 281 -11.61 15.03 -22.40
CA PHE A 281 -11.27 13.73 -22.95
C PHE A 281 -11.96 13.48 -24.31
N GLY A 282 -13.13 14.07 -24.54
CA GLY A 282 -13.85 13.99 -25.81
C GLY A 282 -13.18 14.71 -26.98
N ASP A 283 -12.16 15.57 -26.72
CA ASP A 283 -11.36 16.20 -27.77
C ASP A 283 -10.35 15.23 -28.41
N TYR A 284 -10.13 14.05 -27.80
CA TYR A 284 -9.35 12.97 -28.41
C TYR A 284 -10.28 11.96 -29.10
N PRO A 285 -9.85 11.35 -30.22
CA PRO A 285 -10.53 10.16 -30.74
C PRO A 285 -10.59 9.03 -29.70
N ALA A 286 -11.66 8.24 -29.71
CA ALA A 286 -11.85 7.16 -28.74
C ALA A 286 -10.74 6.09 -28.77
N ASP A 287 -10.09 5.91 -29.91
CA ASP A 287 -8.95 5.00 -30.15
C ASP A 287 -7.58 5.71 -30.09
N TYR A 288 -7.54 6.92 -29.53
CA TYR A 288 -6.29 7.71 -29.49
C TYR A 288 -5.21 7.08 -28.64
N PHE A 289 -5.58 6.56 -27.46
CA PHE A 289 -4.65 5.90 -26.53
C PHE A 289 -4.61 4.39 -26.78
N ASP A 290 -3.41 3.82 -26.76
CA ASP A 290 -3.20 2.37 -26.85
C ASP A 290 -3.28 1.70 -25.48
N PHE A 291 -2.77 2.38 -24.45
CA PHE A 291 -2.68 1.86 -23.10
C PHE A 291 -3.02 2.93 -22.05
N ILE A 292 -3.82 2.57 -21.08
CA ILE A 292 -4.22 3.47 -19.98
C ILE A 292 -3.85 2.87 -18.65
N ILE A 293 -3.11 3.61 -17.83
CA ILE A 293 -2.74 3.25 -16.46
C ILE A 293 -3.59 4.09 -15.52
N ILE A 294 -4.33 3.45 -14.63
CA ILE A 294 -5.22 4.08 -13.67
C ILE A 294 -4.67 3.84 -12.26
N ASP A 295 -4.12 4.86 -11.63
CA ASP A 295 -3.64 4.77 -10.26
C ASP A 295 -4.78 4.96 -9.26
N GLU A 296 -4.78 4.16 -8.19
CA GLU A 296 -5.82 4.10 -7.16
C GLU A 296 -7.24 3.89 -7.75
N CYS A 297 -7.37 2.95 -8.69
CA CYS A 297 -8.59 2.69 -9.48
C CYS A 297 -9.81 2.29 -8.64
N HIS A 298 -9.66 2.03 -7.34
CA HIS A 298 -10.74 1.78 -6.38
C HIS A 298 -11.49 3.06 -5.95
N ARG A 299 -10.95 4.25 -6.26
CA ARG A 299 -11.59 5.54 -5.95
C ARG A 299 -12.61 5.88 -7.02
N GLY A 300 -13.82 5.49 -6.79
CA GLY A 300 -14.97 5.69 -7.66
C GLY A 300 -16.21 5.18 -6.95
N GLY A 301 -16.37 5.51 -5.66
CA GLY A 301 -17.53 5.10 -4.88
C GLY A 301 -18.81 5.78 -5.35
N ALA A 302 -19.97 5.28 -4.94
CA ALA A 302 -21.35 5.56 -5.39
C ALA A 302 -21.76 7.03 -5.62
N ASN A 303 -20.96 8.00 -5.20
CA ASN A 303 -21.20 9.43 -5.45
C ASN A 303 -20.32 10.03 -6.57
N ASP A 304 -19.22 9.32 -7.00
CA ASP A 304 -18.28 9.77 -8.04
C ASP A 304 -18.33 8.87 -9.30
N GLU A 305 -19.13 7.80 -9.29
CA GLU A 305 -19.18 6.75 -10.33
C GLU A 305 -19.53 7.27 -11.71
N GLY A 306 -20.25 8.39 -11.81
CA GLY A 306 -20.62 8.96 -13.10
C GLY A 306 -19.46 9.54 -13.92
N ASN A 307 -18.36 9.92 -13.27
CA ASN A 307 -17.40 10.80 -13.89
C ASN A 307 -16.15 10.09 -14.45
N TRP A 308 -15.41 9.33 -13.66
CA TRP A 308 -14.19 8.70 -14.19
C TRP A 308 -14.47 7.47 -15.05
N ARG A 309 -15.57 6.75 -14.77
CA ARG A 309 -16.02 5.61 -15.58
C ARG A 309 -16.26 6.02 -17.02
N GLY A 310 -16.87 7.18 -17.25
CA GLY A 310 -17.10 7.72 -18.58
C GLY A 310 -15.82 7.91 -19.39
N ILE A 311 -14.68 8.25 -18.74
CA ILE A 311 -13.37 8.33 -19.42
C ILE A 311 -12.93 6.93 -19.90
N LEU A 312 -13.04 5.92 -19.04
CA LEU A 312 -12.63 4.56 -19.37
C LEU A 312 -13.51 3.90 -20.42
N ASP A 313 -14.81 4.14 -20.37
CA ASP A 313 -15.78 3.62 -21.32
C ASP A 313 -15.61 4.31 -22.69
N TYR A 314 -15.27 5.61 -22.71
CA TYR A 314 -14.96 6.35 -23.94
C TYR A 314 -13.70 5.80 -24.64
N PHE A 315 -12.64 5.57 -23.87
CA PHE A 315 -11.41 4.95 -24.38
C PHE A 315 -11.41 3.44 -24.26
N SER A 316 -12.59 2.81 -24.41
CA SER A 316 -12.73 1.34 -24.32
C SER A 316 -11.85 0.54 -25.27
N PRO A 317 -11.43 1.03 -26.47
CA PRO A 317 -10.48 0.33 -27.33
C PRO A 317 -9.10 0.13 -26.68
N ALA A 318 -8.67 1.04 -25.78
CA ALA A 318 -7.39 0.94 -25.12
C ALA A 318 -7.31 -0.24 -24.14
N VAL A 319 -6.14 -0.87 -24.06
CA VAL A 319 -5.85 -1.78 -22.94
C VAL A 319 -5.71 -0.97 -21.66
N GLN A 320 -6.41 -1.37 -20.59
CA GLN A 320 -6.50 -0.61 -19.35
C GLN A 320 -5.95 -1.39 -18.17
N LEU A 321 -4.98 -0.80 -17.48
CA LEU A 321 -4.36 -1.33 -16.29
C LEU A 321 -4.81 -0.56 -15.04
N GLY A 322 -5.57 -1.19 -14.16
CA GLY A 322 -5.89 -0.68 -12.84
C GLY A 322 -4.82 -1.04 -11.81
N LEU A 323 -4.38 -0.05 -11.03
CA LEU A 323 -3.51 -0.22 -9.88
C LEU A 323 -4.30 0.09 -8.61
N THR A 324 -4.30 -0.81 -7.64
CA THR A 324 -4.96 -0.62 -6.35
C THR A 324 -4.13 -1.17 -5.20
N ALA A 325 -4.28 -0.58 -4.02
CA ALA A 325 -3.68 -1.11 -2.79
C ALA A 325 -4.62 -2.00 -1.98
N THR A 326 -5.88 -2.15 -2.43
CA THR A 326 -6.92 -2.83 -1.66
C THR A 326 -7.43 -4.08 -2.36
N PRO A 327 -7.51 -5.24 -1.65
CA PRO A 327 -8.15 -6.43 -2.17
C PRO A 327 -9.65 -6.21 -2.36
N LYS A 328 -10.32 -7.16 -3.02
CA LYS A 328 -11.75 -7.14 -3.30
C LYS A 328 -12.57 -7.03 -2.02
N ARG A 329 -13.52 -6.07 -2.00
CA ARG A 329 -14.41 -5.78 -0.88
C ARG A 329 -15.76 -5.28 -1.37
N LYS A 330 -16.72 -5.16 -0.45
CA LYS A 330 -18.05 -4.63 -0.76
C LYS A 330 -18.01 -3.19 -1.29
N ASP A 331 -17.07 -2.39 -0.81
CA ASP A 331 -16.90 -0.97 -1.17
C ASP A 331 -16.14 -0.75 -2.49
N ASN A 332 -15.51 -1.79 -3.07
CA ASN A 332 -14.80 -1.71 -4.36
C ASN A 332 -15.18 -2.85 -5.34
N VAL A 333 -16.34 -3.50 -5.14
CA VAL A 333 -16.83 -4.60 -5.99
C VAL A 333 -16.88 -4.20 -7.47
N ASP A 334 -17.26 -2.95 -7.77
CA ASP A 334 -17.37 -2.46 -9.15
C ASP A 334 -16.02 -2.34 -9.84
N THR A 335 -14.93 -2.05 -9.11
CA THR A 335 -13.57 -2.09 -9.65
C THR A 335 -13.21 -3.49 -10.13
N TYR A 336 -13.46 -4.50 -9.29
CA TYR A 336 -13.20 -5.90 -9.65
C TYR A 336 -14.12 -6.43 -10.74
N LYS A 337 -15.37 -5.98 -10.76
CA LYS A 337 -16.31 -6.31 -11.85
C LYS A 337 -15.83 -5.75 -13.19
N TYR A 338 -15.17 -4.60 -13.20
CA TYR A 338 -14.65 -3.97 -14.42
C TYR A 338 -13.36 -4.59 -14.92
N PHE A 339 -12.38 -4.76 -14.05
CA PHE A 339 -11.04 -5.24 -14.43
C PHE A 339 -10.90 -6.76 -14.38
N GLY A 340 -11.78 -7.47 -13.66
CA GLY A 340 -11.65 -8.88 -13.35
C GLY A 340 -10.70 -9.16 -12.19
N GLU A 341 -10.36 -10.42 -11.99
CA GLU A 341 -9.42 -10.83 -10.94
C GLU A 341 -7.99 -10.31 -11.25
N PRO A 342 -7.24 -9.92 -10.22
CA PRO A 342 -5.89 -9.40 -10.38
C PRO A 342 -4.97 -10.43 -11.03
N VAL A 343 -4.11 -9.97 -11.93
CA VAL A 343 -3.05 -10.82 -12.51
C VAL A 343 -1.89 -11.02 -11.54
N TYR A 344 -1.78 -10.19 -10.51
CA TYR A 344 -0.85 -10.35 -9.41
C TYR A 344 -1.32 -9.58 -8.17
N ILE A 345 -1.07 -10.19 -7.00
CA ILE A 345 -1.36 -9.61 -5.69
C ILE A 345 -0.06 -9.60 -4.88
N TYR A 346 0.24 -8.48 -4.22
CA TYR A 346 1.32 -8.37 -3.24
C TYR A 346 0.84 -7.62 -2.02
N SER A 347 0.68 -8.34 -0.93
CA SER A 347 0.08 -7.87 0.31
C SER A 347 1.06 -7.07 1.18
N LEU A 348 0.52 -6.30 2.14
CA LEU A 348 1.33 -5.60 3.13
C LEU A 348 2.09 -6.58 4.04
N LYS A 349 1.46 -7.70 4.41
CA LYS A 349 2.06 -8.77 5.21
C LYS A 349 3.28 -9.35 4.50
N GLU A 350 3.14 -9.68 3.22
CA GLU A 350 4.28 -10.16 2.40
C GLU A 350 5.40 -9.14 2.36
N GLY A 351 5.08 -7.86 2.11
CA GLY A 351 6.07 -6.79 2.05
C GLY A 351 6.88 -6.61 3.34
N ILE A 352 6.23 -6.76 4.50
CA ILE A 352 6.89 -6.74 5.82
C ILE A 352 7.73 -8.00 6.03
N ASN A 353 7.19 -9.18 5.73
CA ASN A 353 7.90 -10.45 5.92
C ASN A 353 9.11 -10.59 4.98
N ASP A 354 9.01 -10.08 3.76
CA ASP A 354 10.11 -10.04 2.80
C ASP A 354 11.19 -9.00 3.17
N GLY A 355 10.89 -8.10 4.12
CA GLY A 355 11.79 -7.04 4.57
C GLY A 355 11.86 -5.83 3.64
N PHE A 356 10.87 -5.66 2.76
CA PHE A 356 10.78 -4.52 1.85
C PHE A 356 9.90 -3.38 2.38
N LEU A 357 9.17 -3.63 3.46
CA LEU A 357 8.37 -2.64 4.16
C LEU A 357 8.68 -2.65 5.66
N THR A 358 8.59 -1.49 6.28
CA THR A 358 8.82 -1.32 7.72
C THR A 358 7.63 -1.86 8.50
N PRO A 359 7.83 -2.73 9.51
CA PRO A 359 6.80 -3.16 10.44
C PRO A 359 6.31 -2.02 11.33
N PHE A 360 5.23 -2.22 12.06
CA PHE A 360 4.63 -1.21 12.93
C PHE A 360 4.16 -1.77 14.27
N LYS A 361 3.98 -0.84 15.22
CA LYS A 361 3.35 -1.08 16.52
C LYS A 361 2.09 -0.24 16.61
N VAL A 362 1.07 -0.73 17.30
CA VAL A 362 -0.13 0.04 17.59
C VAL A 362 -0.20 0.31 19.08
N LYS A 363 -0.26 1.58 19.45
CA LYS A 363 -0.56 2.04 20.80
C LYS A 363 -2.01 2.49 20.84
N ARG A 364 -2.86 1.67 21.43
CA ARG A 364 -4.27 1.97 21.65
C ARG A 364 -4.39 2.85 22.88
N ILE A 365 -5.03 3.99 22.74
CA ILE A 365 -5.17 4.97 23.82
C ILE A 365 -6.64 5.23 24.05
N LYS A 366 -7.11 4.84 25.21
CA LYS A 366 -8.45 5.11 25.71
C LYS A 366 -8.40 6.22 26.74
N THR A 367 -9.39 7.10 26.69
CA THR A 367 -9.57 8.16 27.66
C THR A 367 -10.96 8.09 28.27
N THR A 368 -11.12 8.62 29.47
CA THR A 368 -12.45 8.75 30.13
C THR A 368 -13.39 9.73 29.42
N MET A 369 -12.90 10.38 28.33
CA MET A 369 -13.65 11.33 27.52
C MET A 369 -13.87 10.84 26.07
N ASP A 370 -13.78 9.53 25.85
CA ASP A 370 -14.08 8.94 24.52
C ASP A 370 -15.59 8.96 24.25
N ASP A 371 -16.40 8.91 25.30
CA ASP A 371 -17.84 9.17 25.30
C ASP A 371 -18.15 10.38 26.19
N TYR A 372 -19.13 11.21 25.83
CA TYR A 372 -19.51 12.37 26.59
C TYR A 372 -21.03 12.54 26.66
N ILE A 373 -21.53 12.80 27.87
CA ILE A 373 -22.93 13.19 28.14
C ILE A 373 -22.91 14.55 28.83
N PHE A 374 -23.63 15.51 28.28
CA PHE A 374 -23.80 16.80 28.92
C PHE A 374 -24.72 16.69 30.13
N THR A 375 -24.26 17.10 31.29
CA THR A 375 -24.97 16.98 32.58
C THR A 375 -25.33 18.33 33.24
N GLY A 376 -25.18 19.45 32.53
CA GLY A 376 -25.45 20.78 33.06
C GLY A 376 -24.35 21.34 33.98
N ASP A 377 -23.40 20.52 34.43
CA ASP A 377 -22.25 20.95 35.24
C ASP A 377 -21.16 21.62 34.42
N ASP A 378 -21.14 21.40 33.12
CA ASP A 378 -20.18 21.97 32.19
C ASP A 378 -20.73 23.25 31.53
N GLU A 379 -19.83 24.14 31.12
CA GLU A 379 -20.20 25.45 30.55
C GLU A 379 -20.44 25.30 29.03
N LEU A 380 -21.66 25.59 28.58
CA LEU A 380 -21.97 25.67 27.16
C LEU A 380 -21.49 27.01 26.60
N ILE A 381 -20.47 27.00 25.75
CA ILE A 381 -19.90 28.21 25.15
C ILE A 381 -20.71 28.64 23.91
N ASP A 382 -21.12 27.67 23.07
CA ASP A 382 -21.82 27.94 21.80
C ASP A 382 -22.66 26.72 21.38
N GLY A 383 -23.78 26.94 20.71
CA GLY A 383 -24.68 25.91 20.22
C GLY A 383 -25.82 25.55 21.18
N GLU A 384 -26.58 24.52 20.84
CA GLU A 384 -27.68 23.96 21.62
C GLU A 384 -27.39 22.50 21.95
N VAL A 385 -27.48 22.11 23.21
CA VAL A 385 -27.23 20.76 23.71
C VAL A 385 -28.54 20.08 24.06
N GLU A 386 -28.67 18.81 23.66
CA GLU A 386 -29.74 17.93 24.14
C GLU A 386 -29.29 17.26 25.45
N GLU A 387 -29.99 17.50 26.56
CA GLU A 387 -29.68 16.87 27.85
C GLU A 387 -29.76 15.33 27.74
N GLY A 388 -28.79 14.62 28.32
CA GLY A 388 -28.76 13.18 28.35
C GLY A 388 -28.32 12.51 27.00
N LYS A 389 -28.00 13.29 25.98
CA LYS A 389 -27.49 12.78 24.73
C LYS A 389 -26.05 12.30 24.89
N LEU A 390 -25.80 11.05 24.47
CA LEU A 390 -24.47 10.47 24.43
C LEU A 390 -23.77 10.88 23.12
N TYR A 391 -22.68 11.63 23.21
CA TYR A 391 -21.79 11.95 22.11
C TYR A 391 -20.65 10.94 22.07
N LYS A 392 -20.40 10.38 20.89
CA LYS A 392 -19.36 9.36 20.64
C LYS A 392 -18.25 9.91 19.75
N GLU A 393 -17.20 9.13 19.55
CA GLU A 393 -16.03 9.51 18.74
C GLU A 393 -16.39 10.10 17.36
N ALA A 394 -17.44 9.61 16.71
CA ALA A 394 -17.88 10.12 15.41
C ALA A 394 -18.44 11.55 15.45
N ASP A 395 -18.88 12.03 16.62
CA ASP A 395 -19.50 13.33 16.82
C ASP A 395 -18.50 14.42 17.18
N PHE A 396 -17.36 14.04 17.81
CA PHE A 396 -16.34 14.99 18.22
C PHE A 396 -15.70 15.72 17.04
N ASN A 397 -15.47 17.01 17.23
CA ASN A 397 -14.91 17.93 16.23
C ASN A 397 -15.76 18.10 14.95
N LYS A 398 -16.96 17.52 14.92
CA LYS A 398 -17.97 17.70 13.87
C LYS A 398 -19.25 18.35 14.42
N ILE A 399 -19.81 17.75 15.45
CA ILE A 399 -21.05 18.19 16.13
C ILE A 399 -20.70 18.88 17.44
N ILE A 400 -19.79 18.29 18.22
CA ILE A 400 -19.34 18.77 19.52
C ILE A 400 -17.82 18.97 19.57
N GLU A 401 -17.37 20.04 20.20
CA GLU A 401 -15.95 20.35 20.40
C GLU A 401 -15.66 20.52 21.90
N ILE A 402 -14.70 19.75 22.42
CA ILE A 402 -14.23 19.83 23.80
C ILE A 402 -12.71 20.02 23.78
N LYS A 403 -12.23 21.25 23.94
CA LYS A 403 -10.80 21.58 23.84
C LYS A 403 -9.93 20.84 24.85
N ALA A 404 -10.42 20.62 26.08
CA ALA A 404 -9.68 19.88 27.10
C ALA A 404 -9.40 18.43 26.70
N ARG A 405 -10.33 17.78 26.00
CA ARG A 405 -10.16 16.43 25.44
C ARG A 405 -9.02 16.39 24.44
N GLU A 406 -9.02 17.31 23.47
CA GLU A 406 -7.99 17.36 22.45
C GLU A 406 -6.61 17.73 23.04
N ALA A 407 -6.57 18.66 24.01
CA ALA A 407 -5.35 19.02 24.72
C ALA A 407 -4.75 17.80 25.46
N LYS A 408 -5.58 16.98 26.12
CA LYS A 408 -5.12 15.77 26.80
C LYS A 408 -4.59 14.72 25.83
N ARG A 409 -5.26 14.49 24.69
CA ARG A 409 -4.79 13.57 23.64
C ARG A 409 -3.43 13.99 23.06
N VAL A 410 -3.28 15.27 22.75
CA VAL A 410 -2.01 15.83 22.29
C VAL A 410 -0.92 15.69 23.36
N GLN A 411 -1.25 15.99 24.63
CA GLN A 411 -0.30 15.85 25.75
C GLN A 411 0.19 14.39 25.85
N ILE A 412 -0.72 13.39 25.87
CA ILE A 412 -0.37 11.98 25.95
C ILE A 412 0.62 11.60 24.82
N TYR A 413 0.32 12.02 23.59
CA TYR A 413 1.19 11.77 22.44
C TYR A 413 2.56 12.43 22.60
N MET A 414 2.60 13.71 22.99
CA MET A 414 3.85 14.48 23.08
C MET A 414 4.74 14.04 24.26
N ASP A 415 4.14 13.48 25.32
CA ASP A 415 4.88 12.96 26.47
C ASP A 415 5.49 11.56 26.16
N ASP A 416 4.79 10.74 25.36
CA ASP A 416 5.22 9.37 25.05
C ASP A 416 6.13 9.29 23.81
N ALA A 417 5.91 10.14 22.81
CA ALA A 417 6.65 10.08 21.55
C ALA A 417 8.02 10.75 21.63
N ASN A 418 8.97 10.22 20.86
CA ASN A 418 10.21 10.92 20.61
C ASN A 418 9.96 12.15 19.73
N GLN A 419 9.99 13.35 20.33
CA GLN A 419 9.67 14.61 19.65
C GLN A 419 10.64 15.02 18.54
N LYS A 420 11.72 14.26 18.28
CA LYS A 420 12.62 14.47 17.14
C LYS A 420 12.20 13.66 15.90
N GLU A 421 11.22 12.78 16.03
CA GLU A 421 10.80 11.89 14.97
C GLU A 421 9.65 12.49 14.14
N LYS A 422 9.73 12.31 12.81
CA LYS A 422 8.68 12.77 11.90
C LYS A 422 7.36 12.06 12.17
N ALA A 423 6.26 12.85 12.21
CA ALA A 423 4.92 12.36 12.47
C ALA A 423 3.87 13.01 11.57
N ILE A 424 2.78 12.26 11.33
CA ILE A 424 1.55 12.80 10.72
C ILE A 424 0.39 12.56 11.68
N ILE A 425 -0.35 13.63 11.98
CA ILE A 425 -1.56 13.59 12.82
C ILE A 425 -2.80 13.79 11.94
N PHE A 426 -3.68 12.79 11.92
CA PHE A 426 -4.92 12.82 11.16
C PHE A 426 -6.08 13.35 12.01
N CYS A 427 -6.66 14.45 11.60
CA CYS A 427 -7.69 15.21 12.31
C CYS A 427 -9.05 15.16 11.59
N ALA A 428 -10.15 15.39 12.30
CA ALA A 428 -11.52 15.28 11.78
C ALA A 428 -11.81 16.25 10.62
N ASN A 429 -11.31 17.48 10.72
CA ASN A 429 -11.50 18.56 9.74
C ASN A 429 -10.34 19.56 9.80
N GLN A 430 -10.40 20.60 8.99
CA GLN A 430 -9.34 21.62 8.92
C GLN A 430 -9.23 22.49 10.19
N PRO A 431 -10.34 22.95 10.82
CA PRO A 431 -10.28 23.63 12.13
C PRO A 431 -9.65 22.75 13.21
N HIS A 432 -10.03 21.47 13.29
CA HIS A 432 -9.43 20.53 14.24
C HIS A 432 -7.92 20.36 13.98
N ALA A 433 -7.50 20.26 12.71
CA ALA A 433 -6.07 20.20 12.36
C ALA A 433 -5.29 21.44 12.79
N ALA A 434 -5.91 22.64 12.72
CA ALA A 434 -5.32 23.87 13.22
C ALA A 434 -5.20 23.87 14.76
N ALA A 435 -6.26 23.47 15.46
CA ALA A 435 -6.26 23.39 16.91
C ALA A 435 -5.20 22.39 17.43
N VAL A 436 -5.10 21.22 16.82
CA VAL A 436 -4.09 20.21 17.17
C VAL A 436 -2.68 20.72 16.88
N ARG A 437 -2.44 21.41 15.74
CA ARG A 437 -1.15 22.05 15.45
C ARG A 437 -0.75 23.02 16.58
N ASP A 438 -1.68 23.86 17.02
CA ASP A 438 -1.42 24.85 18.06
C ASP A 438 -1.12 24.18 19.41
N LEU A 439 -1.85 23.13 19.77
CA LEU A 439 -1.59 22.33 20.96
C LEU A 439 -0.23 21.64 20.91
N VAL A 440 0.13 21.01 19.80
CA VAL A 440 1.47 20.41 19.62
C VAL A 440 2.57 21.46 19.79
N ASN A 441 2.39 22.65 19.22
CA ASN A 441 3.36 23.73 19.35
C ASN A 441 3.43 24.33 20.77
N GLN A 442 2.40 24.13 21.61
CA GLN A 442 2.44 24.50 23.05
C GLN A 442 3.21 23.46 23.87
N TYR A 443 3.10 22.16 23.54
CA TYR A 443 3.77 21.07 24.28
C TYR A 443 5.16 20.71 23.73
N LYS A 444 5.58 21.30 22.61
CA LYS A 444 6.88 20.97 21.99
C LYS A 444 8.07 21.41 22.88
N LYS A 445 9.14 20.61 22.82
CA LYS A 445 10.45 20.96 23.39
C LYS A 445 11.33 21.76 22.42
N SER A 446 11.00 21.71 21.13
CA SER A 446 11.73 22.43 20.08
C SER A 446 11.44 23.93 20.13
N THR A 447 12.45 24.77 19.89
CA THR A 447 12.32 26.22 19.76
C THR A 447 11.89 26.67 18.36
N ASN A 448 11.86 25.76 17.37
CA ASN A 448 11.53 26.09 16.00
C ASN A 448 10.03 26.37 15.85
N THR A 449 9.67 27.47 15.23
CA THR A 449 8.26 27.88 15.01
C THR A 449 7.51 26.98 14.04
N ASN A 450 8.22 26.36 13.08
CA ASN A 450 7.68 25.44 12.08
C ASN A 450 7.82 23.97 12.49
N TYR A 451 7.98 23.69 13.80
CA TYR A 451 8.07 22.32 14.30
C TYR A 451 6.84 21.49 13.93
N CYS A 452 5.64 22.03 14.18
CA CYS A 452 4.39 21.46 13.74
C CYS A 452 3.65 22.44 12.84
N VAL A 453 3.29 21.99 11.63
CA VAL A 453 2.57 22.79 10.64
C VAL A 453 1.33 22.05 10.14
N ARG A 454 0.32 22.84 9.74
CA ARG A 454 -0.90 22.29 9.15
C ARG A 454 -0.71 22.17 7.62
N VAL A 455 -1.14 21.04 7.06
CA VAL A 455 -1.18 20.81 5.61
C VAL A 455 -2.56 20.25 5.22
N THR A 456 -3.43 21.14 4.78
CA THR A 456 -4.79 20.83 4.34
C THR A 456 -5.05 21.40 2.95
N ALA A 457 -6.25 21.16 2.39
CA ALA A 457 -6.59 21.65 1.05
C ALA A 457 -6.55 23.18 0.95
N ASN A 458 -6.86 23.90 2.05
CA ASN A 458 -6.93 25.36 2.06
C ASN A 458 -5.58 26.05 2.32
N ASP A 459 -4.52 25.33 2.59
CA ASP A 459 -3.21 25.93 2.90
C ASP A 459 -2.40 26.31 1.63
N GLY A 460 -2.95 26.02 0.44
CA GLY A 460 -2.42 26.46 -0.86
C GLY A 460 -0.94 26.15 -1.08
N GLU A 461 -0.20 27.09 -1.66
CA GLU A 461 1.22 26.94 -1.99
C GLU A 461 2.11 26.78 -0.76
N ILE A 462 1.76 27.43 0.36
CA ILE A 462 2.50 27.33 1.63
C ILE A 462 2.41 25.90 2.17
N GLY A 463 1.21 25.31 2.14
CA GLY A 463 1.02 23.91 2.54
C GLY A 463 1.79 22.93 1.65
N GLU A 464 1.86 23.20 0.35
CA GLU A 464 2.67 22.39 -0.60
C GLU A 464 4.18 22.55 -0.35
N GLN A 465 4.63 23.76 0.03
CA GLN A 465 6.02 23.97 0.41
C GLN A 465 6.37 23.18 1.66
N PHE A 466 5.59 23.28 2.73
CA PHE A 466 5.81 22.50 3.95
C PHE A 466 5.78 20.99 3.70
N LEU A 467 4.91 20.53 2.81
CA LEU A 467 4.88 19.12 2.44
C LEU A 467 6.17 18.68 1.73
N ARG A 468 6.68 19.48 0.79
CA ARG A 468 7.96 19.20 0.14
C ARG A 468 9.12 19.19 1.13
N GLU A 469 9.17 20.14 2.06
CA GLU A 469 10.20 20.19 3.11
C GLU A 469 10.10 18.99 4.06
N PHE A 470 8.89 18.56 4.41
CA PHE A 470 8.66 17.37 5.24
C PHE A 470 9.08 16.07 4.53
N GLN A 471 8.88 15.98 3.21
CA GLN A 471 9.28 14.82 2.40
C GLN A 471 10.80 14.75 2.14
N ASP A 472 11.49 15.87 2.29
CA ASP A 472 12.95 15.92 2.21
C ASP A 472 13.56 15.18 3.41
N ASN A 473 14.34 14.13 3.13
CA ASN A 473 14.93 13.29 4.16
C ASN A 473 16.10 13.97 4.89
N GLU A 474 16.69 15.00 4.29
CA GLU A 474 17.78 15.78 4.89
C GLU A 474 17.25 16.86 5.86
N LYS A 475 15.95 17.18 5.80
CA LYS A 475 15.32 18.19 6.65
C LYS A 475 14.60 17.56 7.83
N PHE A 476 14.83 18.10 9.03
CA PHE A 476 14.13 17.69 10.25
C PHE A 476 12.89 18.54 10.54
N ILE A 477 12.77 19.71 9.92
CA ILE A 477 11.66 20.65 10.07
C ILE A 477 10.95 20.79 8.72
N PRO A 478 9.62 20.73 8.68
CA PRO A 478 8.70 20.43 9.78
C PRO A 478 8.87 18.98 10.31
N THR A 479 8.74 18.83 11.65
CA THR A 479 8.82 17.50 12.29
C THR A 479 7.44 16.83 12.29
N ILE A 480 6.39 17.60 12.54
CA ILE A 480 5.02 17.09 12.63
C ILE A 480 4.12 17.81 11.62
N LEU A 481 3.31 17.04 10.87
CA LEU A 481 2.24 17.58 10.05
C LEU A 481 0.88 17.24 10.67
N THR A 482 -0.01 18.23 10.76
CA THR A 482 -1.43 17.99 11.03
C THR A 482 -2.25 18.11 9.75
N THR A 483 -3.17 17.18 9.54
CA THR A 483 -3.98 17.14 8.32
C THR A 483 -5.39 16.62 8.59
N SER A 484 -6.32 16.88 7.68
CA SER A 484 -7.64 16.24 7.71
C SER A 484 -7.65 15.02 6.76
N GLN A 485 -7.88 15.24 5.47
CA GLN A 485 -7.95 14.17 4.47
C GLN A 485 -6.82 14.23 3.42
N LYS A 486 -6.16 15.40 3.30
CA LYS A 486 -5.21 15.66 2.19
C LYS A 486 -4.05 14.67 2.15
N LEU A 487 -3.49 14.29 3.31
CA LEU A 487 -2.28 13.48 3.39
C LEU A 487 -2.53 11.96 3.53
N SER A 488 -3.79 11.51 3.46
CA SER A 488 -4.07 10.07 3.38
C SER A 488 -3.48 9.45 2.09
N THR A 489 -3.30 10.26 1.03
CA THR A 489 -2.63 9.87 -0.21
C THR A 489 -1.58 10.92 -0.64
N GLY A 490 -0.61 10.54 -1.46
CA GLY A 490 0.34 11.47 -2.09
C GLY A 490 1.54 11.91 -1.25
N VAL A 491 1.71 11.46 -0.01
CA VAL A 491 2.89 11.75 0.80
C VAL A 491 3.98 10.70 0.57
N ASP A 492 5.18 11.14 0.19
CA ASP A 492 6.37 10.29 0.01
C ASP A 492 7.49 10.64 0.99
N ALA A 493 7.18 10.69 2.28
CA ALA A 493 8.19 10.85 3.31
C ALA A 493 8.60 9.47 3.86
N ARG A 494 9.85 9.06 3.64
CA ARG A 494 10.34 7.74 4.06
C ARG A 494 10.54 7.65 5.57
N ASN A 495 10.93 8.73 6.22
CA ASN A 495 11.26 8.77 7.65
C ASN A 495 10.07 9.11 8.56
N ILE A 496 8.83 8.76 8.18
CA ILE A 496 7.69 8.86 9.10
C ILE A 496 7.80 7.74 10.13
N ARG A 497 7.89 8.11 11.41
CA ARG A 497 8.04 7.18 12.53
C ARG A 497 6.79 7.09 13.41
N ASN A 498 5.91 8.09 13.33
CA ASN A 498 4.68 8.13 14.10
C ASN A 498 3.50 8.52 13.21
N ILE A 499 2.41 7.79 13.34
CA ILE A 499 1.09 8.10 12.76
C ILE A 499 0.12 8.24 13.92
N VAL A 500 -0.57 9.38 14.01
CA VAL A 500 -1.50 9.67 15.10
C VAL A 500 -2.90 9.80 14.54
N LEU A 501 -3.82 8.97 15.01
CA LEU A 501 -5.21 8.93 14.59
C LEU A 501 -6.07 9.64 15.62
N MET A 502 -6.51 10.86 15.30
CA MET A 502 -7.42 11.70 16.13
C MET A 502 -8.78 11.89 15.47
N ARG A 503 -9.11 11.09 14.47
CA ARG A 503 -10.42 11.02 13.83
C ARG A 503 -10.77 9.60 13.47
N PRO A 504 -12.06 9.21 13.50
CA PRO A 504 -12.49 7.92 13.01
C PRO A 504 -12.02 7.65 11.59
N VAL A 505 -11.58 6.43 11.34
CA VAL A 505 -11.25 5.90 10.02
C VAL A 505 -12.40 4.98 9.61
N ASN A 506 -13.15 5.38 8.59
CA ASN A 506 -14.44 4.76 8.29
C ASN A 506 -14.34 3.62 7.25
N SER A 507 -13.20 3.46 6.59
CA SER A 507 -13.01 2.41 5.60
C SER A 507 -11.64 1.75 5.73
N MET A 508 -11.58 0.47 5.39
CA MET A 508 -10.32 -0.27 5.32
C MET A 508 -9.37 0.31 4.26
N ILE A 509 -9.92 0.83 3.17
CA ILE A 509 -9.14 1.49 2.11
C ILE A 509 -8.37 2.67 2.68
N GLU A 510 -9.06 3.57 3.39
CA GLU A 510 -8.45 4.74 4.02
C GLU A 510 -7.42 4.32 5.08
N PHE A 511 -7.78 3.32 5.90
CA PHE A 511 -6.90 2.79 6.92
C PHE A 511 -5.57 2.27 6.32
N LYS A 512 -5.62 1.43 5.30
CA LYS A 512 -4.44 0.92 4.59
C LYS A 512 -3.60 2.05 3.97
N GLN A 513 -4.24 3.07 3.43
CA GLN A 513 -3.55 4.23 2.87
C GLN A 513 -2.80 5.03 3.94
N ILE A 514 -3.42 5.23 5.11
CA ILE A 514 -2.82 5.91 6.26
C ILE A 514 -1.62 5.10 6.78
N VAL A 515 -1.82 3.82 7.08
CA VAL A 515 -0.76 2.91 7.55
C VAL A 515 0.40 2.86 6.56
N GLY A 516 0.10 2.80 5.27
CA GLY A 516 1.08 2.80 4.20
C GLY A 516 1.99 4.03 4.14
N ARG A 517 1.66 5.13 4.85
CA ARG A 517 2.59 6.29 4.96
C ARG A 517 3.80 5.96 5.84
N GLY A 518 3.63 5.08 6.84
CA GLY A 518 4.71 4.67 7.74
C GLY A 518 5.51 3.48 7.25
N THR A 519 5.04 2.69 6.28
CA THR A 519 5.67 1.42 5.89
C THR A 519 6.95 1.56 5.07
N ARG A 520 7.30 2.76 4.61
CA ARG A 520 8.49 2.97 3.79
C ARG A 520 9.77 2.75 4.57
N MET A 521 10.72 2.09 3.92
CA MET A 521 12.05 1.84 4.47
C MET A 521 12.86 3.13 4.60
N PHE A 522 13.56 3.27 5.71
CA PHE A 522 14.53 4.33 5.95
C PHE A 522 15.61 3.83 6.91
N ASP A 523 16.85 4.30 6.75
CA ASP A 523 17.96 3.88 7.59
C ASP A 523 17.70 4.20 9.08
N GLY A 524 17.96 3.23 9.94
CA GLY A 524 17.69 3.32 11.36
C GLY A 524 16.21 3.37 11.74
N LYS A 525 15.31 2.97 10.84
CA LYS A 525 13.88 2.83 11.09
C LYS A 525 13.49 1.36 11.14
N ASP A 526 13.48 0.81 12.35
CA ASP A 526 13.16 -0.61 12.58
C ASP A 526 11.65 -0.87 12.57
N PHE A 527 10.87 0.12 13.01
CA PHE A 527 9.41 0.13 13.01
C PHE A 527 8.91 1.57 13.03
N PHE A 528 7.59 1.73 12.81
CA PHE A 528 6.89 2.96 13.12
C PHE A 528 5.74 2.69 14.11
N THR A 529 5.24 3.73 14.76
CA THR A 529 4.20 3.61 15.78
C THR A 529 2.91 4.28 15.31
N ILE A 530 1.80 3.58 15.47
CA ILE A 530 0.45 4.12 15.27
C ILE A 530 -0.12 4.43 16.66
N TYR A 531 -0.41 5.69 16.92
CA TYR A 531 -1.11 6.15 18.11
C TYR A 531 -2.60 6.21 17.79
N ASP A 532 -3.36 5.24 18.28
CA ASP A 532 -4.78 5.08 17.97
C ASP A 532 -5.66 5.58 19.14
N PHE A 533 -6.23 6.78 18.96
CA PHE A 533 -7.17 7.40 19.89
C PHE A 533 -8.64 7.15 19.53
N VAL A 534 -8.91 6.38 18.45
CA VAL A 534 -10.23 6.32 17.82
C VAL A 534 -10.70 4.89 17.55
N ASP A 535 -10.02 3.92 18.15
CA ASP A 535 -10.27 2.48 17.96
C ASP A 535 -10.19 2.01 16.49
N ALA A 536 -9.37 2.65 15.67
CA ALA A 536 -9.16 2.24 14.29
C ALA A 536 -8.50 0.85 14.16
N TYR A 537 -7.92 0.32 15.25
CA TYR A 537 -7.33 -1.01 15.30
C TYR A 537 -8.32 -2.14 14.95
N HIS A 538 -9.63 -1.91 15.08
CA HIS A 538 -10.65 -2.88 14.64
C HIS A 538 -10.52 -3.26 13.16
N HIS A 539 -9.93 -2.40 12.35
CA HIS A 539 -9.62 -2.72 10.95
C HIS A 539 -8.55 -3.80 10.80
N PHE A 540 -7.70 -4.03 11.80
CA PHE A 540 -6.75 -5.16 11.79
C PHE A 540 -7.42 -6.51 12.06
N ALA A 541 -8.57 -6.53 12.72
CA ALA A 541 -9.36 -7.73 12.99
C ALA A 541 -10.24 -8.15 11.80
N ASP A 542 -10.25 -7.39 10.72
CA ASP A 542 -10.99 -7.74 9.50
C ASP A 542 -10.30 -8.94 8.81
N PRO A 543 -11.03 -10.07 8.55
CA PRO A 543 -10.45 -11.27 7.91
C PRO A 543 -9.84 -10.99 6.53
N GLU A 544 -10.29 -9.94 5.86
CA GLU A 544 -9.74 -9.51 4.58
C GLU A 544 -8.54 -8.56 4.72
N TRP A 545 -8.13 -8.21 5.96
CA TRP A 545 -6.87 -7.55 6.20
C TRP A 545 -5.71 -8.46 5.75
N ASP A 546 -4.62 -7.87 5.21
CA ASP A 546 -3.42 -8.59 4.77
C ASP A 546 -2.63 -9.18 5.95
N GLY A 547 -3.31 -9.71 6.92
CA GLY A 547 -2.80 -10.31 8.14
C GLY A 547 -3.86 -11.23 8.75
N GLU A 548 -3.45 -12.18 9.58
CA GLU A 548 -4.37 -12.97 10.38
C GLU A 548 -5.08 -12.05 11.39
N ALA A 549 -6.39 -12.30 11.63
CA ALA A 549 -7.14 -11.62 12.66
C ALA A 549 -6.50 -11.93 14.04
N GLU A 550 -6.37 -10.88 14.88
CA GLU A 550 -5.93 -11.08 16.28
C GLU A 550 -6.91 -11.98 17.01
N PRO A 551 -6.45 -12.98 17.76
CA PRO A 551 -7.31 -13.68 18.71
C PRO A 551 -7.85 -12.68 19.73
N CYS A 552 -9.13 -12.80 20.06
CA CYS A 552 -9.75 -11.99 21.09
C CYS A 552 -9.06 -12.20 22.45
N ASP A 553 -8.66 -11.13 23.12
CA ASP A 553 -7.99 -11.15 24.43
C ASP A 553 -8.79 -11.89 25.52
N VAL A 554 -10.11 -12.09 25.32
CA VAL A 554 -11.02 -12.72 26.28
C VAL A 554 -11.28 -14.19 25.94
N CYS A 555 -11.49 -14.55 24.66
CA CYS A 555 -11.83 -15.91 24.25
C CYS A 555 -10.75 -16.63 23.44
N GLY A 556 -9.67 -15.97 23.07
CA GLY A 556 -8.56 -16.55 22.31
C GLY A 556 -8.88 -16.96 20.86
N LYS A 557 -10.07 -16.61 20.33
CA LYS A 557 -10.49 -16.97 18.98
C LYS A 557 -10.24 -15.81 18.00
N ALA A 558 -9.83 -16.14 16.78
CA ALA A 558 -9.61 -15.17 15.70
C ALA A 558 -10.89 -14.41 15.34
N VAL A 559 -12.05 -15.05 15.44
CA VAL A 559 -13.37 -14.38 15.42
C VAL A 559 -13.89 -14.43 16.85
N CYS A 560 -14.02 -13.28 17.48
CA CYS A 560 -14.48 -13.18 18.87
C CYS A 560 -15.91 -13.75 19.00
N GLU A 561 -16.05 -14.80 19.82
CA GLU A 561 -17.34 -15.39 20.21
C GLU A 561 -17.72 -15.03 21.66
N CYS A 562 -17.07 -14.04 22.26
CA CYS A 562 -17.48 -13.57 23.57
C CYS A 562 -18.94 -13.15 23.49
N PRO A 563 -19.76 -13.48 24.52
CA PRO A 563 -21.12 -12.96 24.59
C PRO A 563 -20.99 -11.44 24.53
N ASN A 564 -21.47 -10.86 23.44
CA ASN A 564 -21.59 -9.42 23.33
C ASN A 564 -22.31 -8.94 24.61
N ILE A 565 -21.65 -8.07 25.36
CA ILE A 565 -22.41 -7.14 26.18
C ILE A 565 -23.34 -6.45 25.18
N PRO A 566 -24.68 -6.60 25.27
CA PRO A 566 -25.54 -6.19 24.21
C PRO A 566 -25.37 -4.68 24.02
N GLY A 567 -24.69 -4.29 22.94
CA GLY A 567 -24.97 -3.01 22.34
C GLY A 567 -26.47 -3.00 22.00
N PRO A 568 -27.18 -1.88 22.09
CA PRO A 568 -28.60 -1.83 21.84
C PRO A 568 -28.88 -2.54 20.52
N THR A 569 -29.66 -3.62 20.58
CA THR A 569 -30.14 -4.36 19.41
C THR A 569 -30.63 -3.37 18.36
N PRO A 570 -30.11 -3.40 17.13
CA PRO A 570 -30.63 -2.54 16.08
C PRO A 570 -32.12 -2.75 16.01
N LYS A 571 -32.90 -1.68 16.26
CA LYS A 571 -34.35 -1.78 16.19
C LYS A 571 -34.74 -2.05 14.73
N PRO A 572 -35.69 -2.97 14.47
CA PRO A 572 -36.22 -3.19 13.14
C PRO A 572 -36.71 -1.86 12.51
N CYS A 573 -36.69 -1.77 11.22
CA CYS A 573 -37.18 -0.59 10.50
C CYS A 573 -38.66 -0.33 10.89
N LYS A 574 -38.96 0.90 11.29
CA LYS A 574 -40.32 1.31 11.70
C LYS A 574 -41.39 1.16 10.60
N ILE A 575 -40.99 0.94 9.34
CA ILE A 575 -41.88 0.85 8.18
C ILE A 575 -42.08 -0.60 7.74
N CYS A 576 -41.02 -1.40 7.65
CA CYS A 576 -41.11 -2.78 7.17
C CYS A 576 -40.88 -3.84 8.25
N ASP A 577 -40.61 -3.42 9.47
CA ASP A 577 -40.35 -4.28 10.64
C ASP A 577 -39.25 -5.35 10.44
N GLN A 578 -38.34 -5.10 9.45
CA GLN A 578 -37.25 -6.03 9.10
C GLN A 578 -35.87 -5.41 9.32
N TRP A 579 -34.88 -6.27 9.58
CA TRP A 579 -33.47 -5.95 9.61
C TRP A 579 -32.67 -7.00 8.78
N PRO A 580 -31.88 -6.53 7.78
CA PRO A 580 -31.76 -5.16 7.28
C PRO A 580 -33.04 -4.65 6.59
N CYS A 581 -33.27 -3.33 6.66
CA CYS A 581 -34.45 -2.69 6.05
C CYS A 581 -34.46 -2.91 4.52
N ILE A 582 -35.59 -3.37 4.00
CA ILE A 582 -35.83 -3.60 2.57
C ILE A 582 -36.66 -2.50 1.90
N CYS A 583 -37.03 -1.43 2.65
CA CYS A 583 -37.77 -0.31 2.07
C CYS A 583 -36.92 0.37 0.98
N GLU A 584 -37.52 0.73 -0.14
CA GLU A 584 -36.95 1.71 -1.06
C GLU A 584 -36.71 3.01 -0.28
N LYS A 585 -35.49 3.59 -0.39
CA LYS A 585 -35.21 4.86 0.26
C LYS A 585 -36.21 5.89 -0.27
N PRO A 586 -37.01 6.54 0.60
CA PRO A 586 -37.91 7.58 0.13
C PRO A 586 -37.07 8.66 -0.59
N PRO A 587 -37.60 9.30 -1.62
CA PRO A 587 -36.92 10.42 -2.26
C PRO A 587 -36.56 11.42 -1.17
N LYS A 588 -35.37 12.02 -1.24
CA LYS A 588 -34.92 13.02 -0.26
C LYS A 588 -35.97 14.09 -0.16
N GLU A 589 -36.64 14.17 0.97
CA GLU A 589 -37.68 15.19 1.22
C GLU A 589 -36.99 16.56 1.29
N ALA A 590 -37.70 17.59 0.81
CA ALA A 590 -37.27 18.97 0.92
C ALA A 590 -37.16 19.33 2.42
N CYS A 591 -36.20 20.19 2.75
CA CYS A 591 -35.95 20.60 4.13
C CYS A 591 -37.23 21.16 4.77
N GLU A 592 -37.66 20.61 5.90
CA GLU A 592 -38.87 21.05 6.62
C GLU A 592 -38.84 22.53 7.02
N LYS A 593 -37.64 23.17 7.11
CA LYS A 593 -37.49 24.59 7.48
C LYS A 593 -37.45 25.54 6.29
N CYS A 594 -36.84 25.19 5.18
CA CYS A 594 -36.71 26.07 4.01
C CYS A 594 -37.45 25.58 2.76
N GLY A 595 -37.93 24.35 2.74
CA GLY A 595 -38.64 23.78 1.59
C GLY A 595 -37.75 23.46 0.38
N GLU A 596 -36.41 23.62 0.47
CA GLU A 596 -35.47 23.46 -0.68
C GLU A 596 -34.67 22.16 -0.62
N LEU A 597 -34.28 21.66 -1.80
CA LEU A 597 -33.35 20.58 -1.99
C LEU A 597 -32.28 21.00 -3.03
N PRO A 598 -30.99 21.16 -2.63
CA PRO A 598 -30.41 21.01 -1.30
C PRO A 598 -30.79 22.15 -0.34
N CYS A 599 -30.90 21.85 0.96
CA CYS A 599 -31.24 22.77 2.00
C CYS A 599 -30.35 24.02 2.04
N SER A 600 -30.94 25.22 2.00
CA SER A 600 -30.28 26.53 2.10
C SER A 600 -30.17 27.07 3.52
N CYS A 601 -30.69 26.37 4.53
CA CYS A 601 -30.62 26.78 5.93
C CYS A 601 -29.18 26.97 6.41
N GLU A 602 -28.96 27.92 7.32
CA GLU A 602 -27.66 28.09 8.00
C GLU A 602 -27.17 26.76 8.58
N LYS A 603 -25.90 26.40 8.30
CA LYS A 603 -25.29 25.19 8.85
C LYS A 603 -25.40 25.21 10.37
N ARG A 604 -25.85 24.08 10.97
CA ARG A 604 -25.92 23.92 12.42
C ARG A 604 -24.57 24.33 13.03
N LYS A 605 -24.59 25.27 13.97
CA LYS A 605 -23.40 25.69 14.71
C LYS A 605 -22.85 24.49 15.47
N THR A 606 -21.52 24.32 15.46
CA THR A 606 -20.87 23.30 16.28
C THR A 606 -21.04 23.63 17.76
N ILE A 607 -21.47 22.66 18.56
CA ILE A 607 -21.62 22.77 19.99
C ILE A 607 -20.23 22.87 20.61
N LYS A 608 -19.97 23.94 21.40
CA LYS A 608 -18.69 24.12 22.10
C LYS A 608 -18.90 24.06 23.59
N ILE A 609 -18.21 23.15 24.25
CA ILE A 609 -18.28 22.92 25.67
C ILE A 609 -16.93 23.16 26.33
N LYS A 610 -16.94 23.85 27.46
CA LYS A 610 -15.81 24.02 28.35
C LYS A 610 -16.12 23.23 29.63
N LEU A 611 -15.22 22.27 29.92
CA LEU A 611 -15.30 21.50 31.15
C LEU A 611 -15.05 22.46 32.33
N ARG A 612 -15.89 22.37 33.41
CA ARG A 612 -15.79 23.24 34.55
C ARG A 612 -14.51 22.97 35.35
N ASP A 613 -13.67 23.99 35.49
CA ASP A 613 -12.47 23.92 36.33
C ASP A 613 -12.86 23.79 37.78
N GLY A 614 -12.40 22.75 38.49
CA GLY A 614 -12.49 22.68 39.96
C GLY A 614 -13.20 21.49 40.58
N LYS A 615 -13.83 20.58 39.82
CA LYS A 615 -14.24 19.25 40.34
C LYS A 615 -13.47 18.22 39.51
N GLU A 616 -12.52 17.57 40.12
CA GLU A 616 -11.75 16.36 39.82
C GLU A 616 -12.23 15.45 38.67
N ARG A 617 -12.44 16.01 37.47
CA ARG A 617 -12.43 15.21 36.24
C ARG A 617 -11.02 15.17 35.71
N GLU A 618 -10.15 14.44 36.43
CA GLU A 618 -8.91 14.02 35.85
C GLU A 618 -9.21 13.14 34.64
N ILE A 619 -8.87 13.61 33.44
CA ILE A 619 -9.00 12.78 32.24
C ILE A 619 -7.93 11.68 32.34
N GLN A 620 -8.37 10.52 32.82
CA GLN A 620 -7.52 9.34 32.91
C GLN A 620 -7.36 8.71 31.55
N HIS A 621 -6.24 8.03 31.32
CA HIS A 621 -5.98 7.31 30.09
C HIS A 621 -5.34 5.96 30.37
N MET A 622 -5.59 5.02 29.50
CA MET A 622 -4.94 3.71 29.45
C MET A 622 -4.25 3.55 28.11
N VAL A 623 -3.00 3.13 28.11
CA VAL A 623 -2.23 2.81 26.92
C VAL A 623 -1.98 1.32 26.88
N SER A 624 -2.41 0.65 25.81
CA SER A 624 -2.04 -0.72 25.54
C SER A 624 -1.17 -0.79 24.27
N THR A 625 -0.10 -1.56 24.33
CA THR A 625 0.81 -1.74 23.20
C THR A 625 0.69 -3.16 22.69
N SER A 626 0.45 -3.33 21.40
CA SER A 626 0.46 -4.64 20.74
C SER A 626 1.81 -4.86 20.08
N PHE A 627 2.44 -6.00 20.39
CA PHE A 627 3.67 -6.48 19.74
C PHE A 627 3.32 -7.58 18.76
N TRP A 628 4.13 -7.75 17.72
CA TRP A 628 3.90 -8.75 16.68
C TRP A 628 5.04 -9.75 16.66
N SER A 629 4.71 -11.05 16.65
CA SER A 629 5.68 -12.13 16.52
C SER A 629 6.33 -12.16 15.13
N ALA A 630 7.38 -12.94 14.98
CA ALA A 630 8.02 -13.18 13.68
C ALA A 630 7.04 -13.77 12.65
N ASP A 631 6.01 -14.47 13.11
CA ASP A 631 4.98 -15.11 12.28
C ASP A 631 3.82 -14.15 11.91
N GLY A 632 3.92 -12.87 12.30
CA GLY A 632 2.87 -11.87 12.05
C GLY A 632 1.67 -12.00 12.99
N LYS A 633 1.80 -12.71 14.11
CA LYS A 633 0.77 -12.79 15.16
C LYS A 633 1.02 -11.73 16.22
N PRO A 634 -0.03 -11.11 16.75
CA PRO A 634 0.11 -10.29 17.94
C PRO A 634 0.52 -11.18 19.11
N ILE A 635 1.45 -10.71 19.89
CA ILE A 635 1.94 -11.39 21.08
C ILE A 635 1.85 -10.45 22.26
N THR A 636 1.67 -11.02 23.44
CA THR A 636 1.72 -10.27 24.69
C THR A 636 3.13 -9.71 24.91
N SER A 637 3.26 -8.66 25.72
CA SER A 637 4.58 -8.15 26.12
C SER A 637 5.43 -9.22 26.78
N GLU A 638 4.81 -10.15 27.48
CA GLU A 638 5.48 -11.27 28.15
C GLU A 638 6.00 -12.30 27.15
N GLU A 639 5.20 -12.67 26.15
CA GLU A 639 5.63 -13.55 25.05
C GLU A 639 6.72 -12.89 24.20
N PHE A 640 6.62 -11.58 23.96
CA PHE A 640 7.65 -10.81 23.26
C PHE A 640 8.97 -10.84 24.03
N LEU A 641 8.92 -10.63 25.34
CA LEU A 641 10.11 -10.70 26.22
C LEU A 641 10.65 -12.13 26.30
N ASN A 642 9.79 -13.14 26.42
CA ASN A 642 10.20 -14.55 26.43
C ASN A 642 10.83 -14.97 25.09
N ASN A 643 10.28 -14.54 23.96
CA ASN A 643 10.88 -14.77 22.63
C ASN A 643 12.21 -14.05 22.47
N LEU A 644 12.36 -12.88 23.08
CA LEU A 644 13.61 -12.10 23.07
C LEU A 644 14.67 -12.77 23.98
N PHE A 645 14.28 -13.15 25.19
CA PHE A 645 15.18 -13.72 26.20
C PHE A 645 15.38 -15.24 26.01
N GLY A 646 14.41 -15.96 25.46
CA GLY A 646 14.53 -17.39 25.13
C GLY A 646 15.60 -17.68 24.07
N ALA A 647 15.88 -16.74 23.19
CA ALA A 647 16.96 -16.83 22.20
C ALA A 647 18.36 -16.44 22.75
N LEU A 648 18.43 -15.83 23.93
CA LEU A 648 19.70 -15.42 24.55
C LEU A 648 20.61 -16.60 24.95
N PRO A 649 20.13 -17.73 25.51
CA PRO A 649 20.97 -18.87 25.81
C PRO A 649 21.70 -19.43 24.60
N ASP A 650 20.99 -19.56 23.45
CA ASP A 650 21.58 -20.04 22.19
C ASP A 650 22.60 -19.06 21.61
N PHE A 651 22.37 -17.75 21.78
CA PHE A 651 23.29 -16.70 21.35
C PHE A 651 24.58 -16.74 22.14
N PHE A 652 24.52 -16.97 23.45
CA PHE A 652 25.71 -17.04 24.32
C PHE A 652 26.46 -18.38 24.14
N GLN A 653 25.77 -19.51 23.96
CA GLN A 653 26.41 -20.79 23.67
C GLN A 653 27.20 -20.77 22.36
N LYS A 654 26.66 -20.14 21.30
CA LYS A 654 27.35 -20.00 20.00
C LYS A 654 28.60 -19.09 20.04
N ARG A 655 28.76 -18.23 21.06
CA ARG A 655 29.91 -17.35 21.24
C ARG A 655 30.86 -17.74 22.36
N GLY A 656 30.62 -18.88 23.05
CA GLY A 656 31.47 -19.35 24.16
C GLY A 656 31.50 -18.43 25.38
N ARG A 657 30.47 -17.63 25.59
CA ARG A 657 30.31 -16.73 26.75
C ARG A 657 29.13 -17.19 27.58
N THR A 658 29.30 -17.15 28.89
CA THR A 658 28.24 -17.47 29.86
C THR A 658 27.54 -16.21 30.35
N ALA A 659 26.31 -16.35 30.84
CA ALA A 659 25.50 -15.23 31.34
C ALA A 659 26.15 -14.43 32.49
N ASN A 660 27.20 -14.97 33.13
CA ASN A 660 27.92 -14.30 34.21
C ASN A 660 28.98 -13.31 33.76
N ASP A 661 29.18 -13.08 32.46
CA ASP A 661 30.14 -12.13 31.93
C ASP A 661 29.53 -10.71 31.75
N MET A 662 28.37 -10.43 32.34
CA MET A 662 27.64 -9.16 32.24
C MET A 662 27.41 -8.46 33.60
N GLU A 663 28.28 -8.66 34.62
CA GLU A 663 28.38 -7.73 35.75
C GLU A 663 29.46 -6.69 35.55
#